data_6623abeb5ff3fbc9bc1fb4f38318cdd6
#
_entry.id   6623abeb5ff3fbc9bc1fb4f38318cdd6
#
_cell.length_a   1.000
_cell.length_b   1.000
_cell.length_c   1.000
_cell.angle_alpha   90.00
_cell.angle_beta   90.00
_cell.angle_gamma   90.00
#
_symmetry.space_group_name_H-M   'P 1'
#
loop_
_entity.id
_entity.type
_entity.pdbx_description
1 polymer ?
#
loop_
_entity_poly.entity_id
_entity_poly.type
_entity_poly.pdbx_seq_one_letter_code
_entity_poly.pdbx_strand_id
1 'polypeptide(L)'
;MGRINANGNPFLVERAEGGFTYFRNIPPALRAAAAGEVALPWTGERRAVGGRATIKIALGTRDIALARKRWFDIHPQVEDIIEVARLRQVRSKRPETPRAVTGLSPSDIETMAKRYYQQILSRDDDEVLRDDTLADQTEIVLEEAGWSKSDPGAIRAARREAHERELGALTRGLEDMKAFDYDSSSLVPRLASLTADGHSEASARAIRQMLDDAVGENEIDAVLAENGVTIPRVHPDRRRLVLALLRSGMEAHQDVLARLDGKPVQTPVPIAPLKLPDPDEGSKLRDAYKAWKVQQKPADKTAEEYGVYVERFIAINGNLSTRSITKKHVLAYRDGLSLFPRNVPADLREANVEAIQEWAAKKRAKLLSRSTINDKAIGAISAILAVALNHDEIPSNPCAGTKFKLKEGEIIERQPYADRDLEKLLLSAVFAKGKRYSAGGGEAQKWLPLISMYSGARLEEIGQLRTADIRSQDGIHYFDMETIDDTPGQETHRKTKSSRRKVPVHQRLIELGLLTYVAAQRKVGAVRLFPLLTPYRGKITHGFSKWWGRYARKFVPVEENKTFHSFRHRVTDQFRNQAKPLYAVMQEVLGHDVSDTTSGYGSGFDLPTLNSAVQALDYGPKIEKHLRAIVSAAAPRQRR
;
A
#
# COMPACT_ATOMS: atom_id res chain seq x y z
N MET A 1 -23.16 52.31 -41.09
CA MET A 1 -23.75 51.14 -40.43
C MET A 1 -24.46 50.31 -41.50
N GLY A 2 -23.89 49.18 -41.92
CA GLY A 2 -24.48 48.31 -42.93
C GLY A 2 -25.72 47.63 -42.34
N ARG A 3 -26.80 47.53 -43.14
CA ARG A 3 -27.99 46.77 -42.77
C ARG A 3 -27.60 45.29 -42.60
N ILE A 4 -27.86 44.77 -41.43
CA ILE A 4 -27.70 43.35 -41.12
C ILE A 4 -28.87 42.59 -41.76
N ASN A 5 -28.52 41.59 -42.59
CA ASN A 5 -29.40 40.58 -43.14
C ASN A 5 -30.31 40.94 -44.32
N ALA A 6 -29.81 40.70 -45.52
CA ALA A 6 -30.67 40.39 -46.63
C ALA A 6 -30.83 38.85 -46.70
N ASN A 7 -32.00 38.34 -46.27
CA ASN A 7 -32.46 36.98 -46.52
C ASN A 7 -31.67 35.81 -45.89
N GLY A 8 -31.65 35.69 -44.58
CA GLY A 8 -31.44 34.39 -43.89
C GLY A 8 -30.02 33.83 -43.77
N ASN A 9 -29.00 34.31 -44.47
CA ASN A 9 -27.62 33.81 -44.33
C ASN A 9 -26.91 34.52 -43.22
N PRO A 10 -26.52 33.86 -42.12
CA PRO A 10 -25.80 34.48 -41.03
C PRO A 10 -24.47 35.03 -41.53
N PHE A 11 -24.09 36.23 -41.07
CA PHE A 11 -22.82 36.88 -41.40
C PHE A 11 -22.69 37.41 -42.86
N LEU A 12 -23.74 37.37 -43.67
CA LEU A 12 -23.79 38.03 -44.99
C LEU A 12 -24.33 39.47 -44.83
N VAL A 13 -23.51 40.45 -45.17
CA VAL A 13 -23.83 41.88 -45.01
C VAL A 13 -23.77 42.58 -46.36
N GLU A 14 -24.87 43.27 -46.71
CA GLU A 14 -24.90 44.15 -47.86
C GLU A 14 -24.28 45.51 -47.54
N ARG A 15 -23.41 46.03 -48.40
CA ARG A 15 -22.80 47.34 -48.27
C ARG A 15 -23.67 48.44 -48.82
N ALA A 16 -23.54 49.64 -48.28
CA ALA A 16 -24.25 50.83 -48.78
C ALA A 16 -23.99 51.13 -50.26
N GLU A 17 -22.87 50.65 -50.83
CA GLU A 17 -22.43 50.82 -52.22
C GLU A 17 -22.87 49.65 -53.13
N GLY A 18 -23.72 48.76 -52.65
CA GLY A 18 -24.31 47.64 -53.41
C GLY A 18 -23.37 46.45 -53.63
N GLY A 19 -22.61 46.04 -52.67
CA GLY A 19 -21.81 44.81 -52.71
C GLY A 19 -21.95 44.02 -51.45
N PHE A 20 -21.67 42.70 -51.49
CA PHE A 20 -21.79 41.80 -50.36
C PHE A 20 -20.45 41.51 -49.69
N THR A 21 -20.48 41.36 -48.32
CA THR A 21 -19.32 41.04 -47.49
C THR A 21 -19.72 39.96 -46.47
N TYR A 22 -18.89 38.95 -46.36
CA TYR A 22 -18.93 38.04 -45.22
C TYR A 22 -18.35 38.75 -44.00
N PHE A 23 -19.07 38.68 -42.85
CA PHE A 23 -18.72 39.40 -41.64
C PHE A 23 -18.96 38.51 -40.43
N ARG A 24 -17.90 38.03 -39.76
CA ARG A 24 -17.98 37.16 -38.62
C ARG A 24 -17.24 37.76 -37.42
N ASN A 25 -17.93 37.94 -36.29
CA ASN A 25 -17.27 38.34 -35.03
C ASN A 25 -16.59 37.14 -34.36
N ILE A 26 -15.35 37.34 -33.90
CA ILE A 26 -14.64 36.37 -33.14
C ILE A 26 -14.80 36.70 -31.63
N PRO A 27 -15.26 35.74 -30.80
CA PRO A 27 -15.39 35.93 -29.37
C PRO A 27 -14.04 36.43 -28.78
N PRO A 28 -14.05 37.39 -27.84
CA PRO A 28 -12.81 37.97 -27.28
C PRO A 28 -11.80 36.94 -26.80
N ALA A 29 -12.29 35.86 -26.18
CA ALA A 29 -11.47 34.78 -25.66
C ALA A 29 -10.71 33.97 -26.73
N LEU A 30 -11.21 33.94 -28.00
CA LEU A 30 -10.64 33.17 -29.10
C LEU A 30 -9.74 33.97 -30.03
N ARG A 31 -9.72 35.31 -29.93
CA ARG A 31 -9.04 36.21 -30.88
C ARG A 31 -7.56 35.90 -31.11
N ALA A 32 -6.87 35.59 -30.01
CA ALA A 32 -5.43 35.29 -30.09
C ALA A 32 -5.12 33.93 -30.74
N ALA A 33 -6.04 32.95 -30.58
CA ALA A 33 -5.88 31.58 -31.09
C ALA A 33 -6.47 31.39 -32.51
N ALA A 34 -7.41 32.26 -32.95
CA ALA A 34 -8.08 32.17 -34.23
C ALA A 34 -7.19 32.73 -35.34
N ALA A 35 -6.31 31.88 -35.85
CA ALA A 35 -5.43 32.20 -36.99
C ALA A 35 -5.48 31.09 -38.02
N GLY A 36 -5.62 31.45 -39.30
CA GLY A 36 -5.69 30.52 -40.42
C GLY A 36 -5.80 31.22 -41.76
N GLU A 37 -5.96 30.50 -42.83
CA GLU A 37 -6.19 31.03 -44.18
C GLU A 37 -7.52 30.53 -44.73
N VAL A 38 -8.27 31.41 -45.37
CA VAL A 38 -9.50 31.14 -46.09
C VAL A 38 -9.23 31.20 -47.58
N ALA A 39 -9.50 30.09 -48.29
CA ALA A 39 -9.40 30.05 -49.73
C ALA A 39 -10.60 30.75 -50.37
N LEU A 40 -10.35 31.57 -51.39
CA LEU A 40 -11.36 32.28 -52.15
C LEU A 40 -11.43 31.68 -53.59
N PRO A 41 -12.27 30.67 -53.84
CA PRO A 41 -12.27 29.92 -55.09
C PRO A 41 -12.52 30.80 -56.35
N TRP A 42 -13.20 31.93 -56.19
CA TRP A 42 -13.52 32.85 -57.29
C TRP A 42 -12.38 33.80 -57.68
N THR A 43 -11.32 33.96 -56.88
CA THR A 43 -10.11 34.74 -57.17
C THR A 43 -8.85 33.89 -57.26
N GLY A 44 -8.91 32.63 -56.73
CA GLY A 44 -7.73 31.77 -56.60
C GLY A 44 -6.80 32.16 -55.43
N GLU A 45 -7.14 33.21 -54.68
CA GLU A 45 -6.36 33.71 -53.58
C GLU A 45 -6.66 33.01 -52.26
N ARG A 46 -5.65 32.95 -51.36
CA ARG A 46 -5.84 32.63 -49.96
C ARG A 46 -5.72 33.87 -49.11
N ARG A 47 -6.64 34.07 -48.21
CA ARG A 47 -6.68 35.22 -47.34
C ARG A 47 -6.42 34.85 -45.87
N ALA A 48 -5.35 35.39 -45.32
CA ALA A 48 -5.01 35.19 -43.90
C ALA A 48 -6.06 35.87 -43.00
N VAL A 49 -6.57 35.13 -42.02
CA VAL A 49 -7.47 35.59 -40.98
C VAL A 49 -6.84 35.29 -39.63
N GLY A 50 -6.79 36.26 -38.72
CA GLY A 50 -6.25 36.04 -37.37
C GLY A 50 -6.03 37.36 -36.63
N GLY A 51 -6.00 37.26 -35.29
CA GLY A 51 -5.65 38.37 -34.38
C GLY A 51 -6.64 39.53 -34.34
N ARG A 52 -7.71 39.51 -35.13
CA ARG A 52 -8.71 40.58 -35.24
C ARG A 52 -10.00 40.23 -34.56
N ALA A 53 -10.74 41.25 -34.11
CA ALA A 53 -12.06 41.06 -33.50
C ALA A 53 -13.11 40.53 -34.49
N THR A 54 -12.88 40.75 -35.78
CA THR A 54 -13.83 40.40 -36.86
C THR A 54 -13.12 39.92 -38.09
N ILE A 55 -13.68 38.89 -38.75
CA ILE A 55 -13.31 38.46 -40.09
C ILE A 55 -14.21 39.15 -41.07
N LYS A 56 -13.63 39.88 -42.03
CA LYS A 56 -14.34 40.59 -43.10
C LYS A 56 -13.78 40.13 -44.44
N ILE A 57 -14.62 39.50 -45.28
CA ILE A 57 -14.21 39.04 -46.61
C ILE A 57 -15.19 39.63 -47.62
N ALA A 58 -14.71 40.48 -48.54
CA ALA A 58 -15.52 40.97 -49.62
C ALA A 58 -15.83 39.84 -50.61
N LEU A 59 -17.09 39.66 -50.95
CA LEU A 59 -17.52 38.56 -51.84
C LEU A 59 -17.37 38.94 -53.34
N GLY A 60 -17.02 40.18 -53.65
CA GLY A 60 -16.71 40.62 -55.01
C GLY A 60 -17.89 40.52 -55.98
N THR A 61 -19.11 40.66 -55.51
CA THR A 61 -20.33 40.62 -56.33
C THR A 61 -21.40 41.56 -55.78
N ARG A 62 -22.31 42.00 -56.66
CA ARG A 62 -23.54 42.71 -56.30
C ARG A 62 -24.79 41.82 -56.46
N ASP A 63 -24.62 40.62 -57.00
CA ASP A 63 -25.68 39.62 -57.15
C ASP A 63 -25.78 38.79 -55.84
N ILE A 64 -26.95 38.73 -55.26
CA ILE A 64 -27.28 38.03 -54.02
C ILE A 64 -27.12 36.52 -54.15
N ALA A 65 -27.52 35.92 -55.26
CA ALA A 65 -27.40 34.49 -55.47
C ALA A 65 -25.95 34.05 -55.56
N LEU A 66 -25.15 34.81 -56.30
CA LEU A 66 -23.71 34.59 -56.38
C LEU A 66 -23.00 34.88 -55.03
N ALA A 67 -23.46 35.86 -54.25
CA ALA A 67 -22.96 36.15 -52.92
C ALA A 67 -23.23 34.99 -51.96
N ARG A 68 -24.39 34.39 -52.02
CA ARG A 68 -24.76 33.16 -51.23
C ARG A 68 -23.87 31.98 -51.59
N LYS A 69 -23.66 31.72 -52.90
CA LYS A 69 -22.77 30.65 -53.33
C LYS A 69 -21.36 30.85 -52.77
N ARG A 70 -20.79 32.04 -52.85
CA ARG A 70 -19.47 32.40 -52.31
C ARG A 70 -19.43 32.36 -50.77
N TRP A 71 -20.56 32.61 -50.10
CA TRP A 71 -20.70 32.45 -48.66
C TRP A 71 -20.58 30.97 -48.28
N PHE A 72 -21.19 30.03 -49.00
CA PHE A 72 -21.09 28.58 -48.78
C PHE A 72 -19.64 28.08 -48.91
N ASP A 73 -18.83 28.69 -49.78
CA ASP A 73 -17.45 28.30 -49.97
C ASP A 73 -16.57 28.73 -48.80
N ILE A 74 -16.86 29.80 -48.09
CA ILE A 74 -16.00 30.39 -47.05
C ILE A 74 -16.49 30.18 -45.63
N HIS A 75 -17.80 30.08 -45.42
CA HIS A 75 -18.36 29.97 -44.08
C HIS A 75 -17.83 28.74 -43.30
N PRO A 76 -17.82 27.52 -43.87
CA PRO A 76 -17.25 26.35 -43.21
C PRO A 76 -15.78 26.54 -42.87
N GLN A 77 -14.97 27.09 -43.75
CA GLN A 77 -13.56 27.35 -43.52
C GLN A 77 -13.29 28.30 -42.32
N VAL A 78 -14.16 29.31 -42.17
CA VAL A 78 -14.08 30.26 -41.05
C VAL A 78 -14.53 29.62 -39.75
N GLU A 79 -15.58 28.81 -39.76
CA GLU A 79 -16.01 28.08 -38.55
C GLU A 79 -14.99 27.04 -38.14
N ASP A 80 -14.32 26.34 -39.05
CA ASP A 80 -13.19 25.45 -38.76
C ASP A 80 -12.05 26.19 -38.05
N ILE A 81 -11.71 27.40 -38.52
CA ILE A 81 -10.69 28.22 -37.87
C ILE A 81 -11.08 28.59 -36.43
N ILE A 82 -12.38 28.91 -36.21
CA ILE A 82 -12.90 29.24 -34.88
C ILE A 82 -12.90 28.00 -33.99
N GLU A 83 -13.26 26.84 -34.52
CA GLU A 83 -13.29 25.58 -33.78
C GLU A 83 -11.86 25.12 -33.38
N VAL A 84 -10.90 25.20 -34.31
CA VAL A 84 -9.49 24.98 -34.02
C VAL A 84 -8.97 25.94 -32.93
N ALA A 85 -9.46 27.20 -32.96
CA ALA A 85 -9.10 28.17 -31.90
C ALA A 85 -9.72 27.80 -30.55
N ARG A 86 -10.95 27.28 -30.51
CA ARG A 86 -11.57 26.72 -29.29
C ARG A 86 -10.76 25.54 -28.75
N LEU A 87 -10.40 24.59 -29.61
CA LEU A 87 -9.57 23.44 -29.23
C LEU A 87 -8.19 23.86 -28.73
N ARG A 88 -7.56 24.86 -29.35
CA ARG A 88 -6.27 25.43 -28.87
C ARG A 88 -6.44 26.11 -27.52
N GLN A 89 -7.52 26.83 -27.27
CA GLN A 89 -7.80 27.47 -25.99
C GLN A 89 -8.04 26.46 -24.88
N VAL A 90 -8.77 25.37 -25.18
CA VAL A 90 -8.95 24.25 -24.25
C VAL A 90 -7.59 23.60 -23.94
N ARG A 91 -6.73 23.42 -24.96
CA ARG A 91 -5.37 22.92 -24.78
C ARG A 91 -4.46 23.89 -23.99
N SER A 92 -4.60 25.20 -24.14
CA SER A 92 -3.78 26.20 -23.40
C SER A 92 -4.17 26.32 -21.93
N LYS A 93 -5.36 25.89 -21.55
CA LYS A 93 -5.83 25.79 -20.15
C LYS A 93 -5.48 24.43 -19.50
N ARG A 94 -4.92 23.48 -20.28
CA ARG A 94 -4.38 22.23 -19.70
C ARG A 94 -3.03 22.52 -19.08
N PRO A 95 -2.70 21.96 -17.90
CA PRO A 95 -1.33 21.91 -17.45
C PRO A 95 -0.47 21.27 -18.56
N GLU A 96 0.64 21.87 -18.91
CA GLU A 96 1.46 21.52 -20.08
C GLU A 96 1.94 20.05 -20.10
N THR A 97 1.90 19.36 -18.98
CA THR A 97 2.13 17.91 -18.87
C THR A 97 1.23 17.30 -17.82
N PRO A 98 0.45 16.23 -18.14
CA PRO A 98 -0.30 15.50 -17.14
C PRO A 98 0.63 14.95 -16.08
N ARG A 99 0.29 15.15 -14.82
CA ARG A 99 1.09 14.76 -13.69
C ARG A 99 0.99 13.24 -13.47
N ALA A 100 2.14 12.57 -13.38
CA ALA A 100 2.19 11.18 -12.98
C ALA A 100 1.79 11.04 -11.51
N VAL A 101 0.72 10.29 -11.23
CA VAL A 101 0.26 9.98 -9.87
C VAL A 101 0.53 8.53 -9.53
N THR A 102 0.70 8.25 -8.24
CA THR A 102 0.97 6.90 -7.72
C THR A 102 -0.29 6.03 -7.64
N GLY A 103 -1.47 6.61 -7.85
CA GLY A 103 -2.78 5.95 -7.84
C GLY A 103 -3.91 6.98 -7.82
N LEU A 104 -5.15 6.47 -7.92
CA LEU A 104 -6.38 7.25 -7.83
C LEU A 104 -7.19 6.79 -6.62
N SER A 105 -7.71 7.73 -5.84
CA SER A 105 -8.66 7.38 -4.79
C SER A 105 -10.00 6.92 -5.38
N PRO A 106 -10.84 6.17 -4.65
CA PRO A 106 -12.20 5.84 -5.09
C PRO A 106 -13.02 7.10 -5.46
N SER A 107 -12.85 8.19 -4.71
CA SER A 107 -13.53 9.48 -4.96
C SER A 107 -13.06 10.14 -6.26
N ASP A 108 -11.76 10.04 -6.60
CA ASP A 108 -11.22 10.55 -7.87
C ASP A 108 -11.82 9.81 -9.05
N ILE A 109 -11.87 8.47 -8.96
CA ILE A 109 -12.47 7.61 -9.99
C ILE A 109 -13.95 7.93 -10.18
N GLU A 110 -14.70 8.07 -9.10
CA GLU A 110 -16.12 8.44 -9.14
C GLU A 110 -16.34 9.82 -9.77
N THR A 111 -15.50 10.79 -9.44
CA THR A 111 -15.56 12.14 -10.01
C THR A 111 -15.28 12.13 -11.51
N MET A 112 -14.26 11.38 -11.95
CA MET A 112 -13.96 11.22 -13.38
C MET A 112 -15.10 10.55 -14.13
N ALA A 113 -15.71 9.52 -13.57
CA ALA A 113 -16.82 8.79 -14.15
C ALA A 113 -18.09 9.66 -14.29
N LYS A 114 -18.43 10.44 -13.25
CA LYS A 114 -19.52 11.42 -13.29
C LYS A 114 -19.30 12.53 -14.34
N ARG A 115 -18.06 12.99 -14.49
CA ARG A 115 -17.72 13.96 -15.54
C ARG A 115 -17.86 13.34 -16.93
N TYR A 116 -17.43 12.11 -17.11
CA TYR A 116 -17.58 11.38 -18.37
C TYR A 116 -19.07 11.22 -18.76
N TYR A 117 -19.91 10.81 -17.82
CA TYR A 117 -21.36 10.78 -17.98
C TYR A 117 -21.93 12.14 -18.42
N GLN A 118 -21.59 13.20 -17.69
CA GLN A 118 -22.05 14.56 -17.98
C GLN A 118 -21.57 15.04 -19.34
N GLN A 119 -20.38 14.68 -19.78
CA GLN A 119 -19.85 15.06 -21.09
C GLN A 119 -20.62 14.41 -22.23
N ILE A 120 -21.04 13.14 -22.10
CA ILE A 120 -21.85 12.46 -23.12
C ILE A 120 -23.20 13.16 -23.24
N LEU A 121 -23.89 13.47 -22.14
CA LEU A 121 -25.16 14.18 -22.16
C LEU A 121 -25.06 15.61 -22.71
N SER A 122 -23.96 16.32 -22.37
CA SER A 122 -23.75 17.68 -22.92
C SER A 122 -23.45 17.68 -24.41
N ARG A 123 -22.76 16.66 -24.94
CA ARG A 123 -22.56 16.50 -26.39
C ARG A 123 -23.89 16.28 -27.09
N ASP A 124 -24.77 15.45 -26.50
CA ASP A 124 -26.12 15.24 -27.03
C ASP A 124 -26.95 16.53 -27.05
N ASP A 125 -26.90 17.36 -25.97
CA ASP A 125 -27.55 18.68 -25.95
C ASP A 125 -26.99 19.60 -27.04
N ASP A 126 -25.68 19.64 -27.26
CA ASP A 126 -25.02 20.45 -28.29
C ASP A 126 -25.43 19.98 -29.71
N GLU A 127 -25.59 18.67 -29.91
CA GLU A 127 -26.06 18.10 -31.19
C GLU A 127 -27.51 18.46 -31.45
N VAL A 128 -28.40 18.36 -30.45
CA VAL A 128 -29.79 18.80 -30.56
C VAL A 128 -29.87 20.28 -30.94
N LEU A 129 -29.12 21.14 -30.26
CA LEU A 129 -29.07 22.57 -30.56
C LEU A 129 -28.54 22.87 -31.97
N ARG A 130 -27.59 22.06 -32.47
CA ARG A 130 -27.10 22.18 -33.86
C ARG A 130 -28.14 21.73 -34.87
N ASP A 131 -28.81 20.62 -34.61
CA ASP A 131 -29.87 20.09 -35.47
C ASP A 131 -31.07 21.08 -35.57
N ASP A 132 -31.49 21.66 -34.43
CA ASP A 132 -32.55 22.67 -34.39
C ASP A 132 -32.13 23.97 -35.12
N THR A 133 -30.87 24.40 -34.92
CA THR A 133 -30.35 25.60 -35.60
C THR A 133 -30.16 25.38 -37.10
N LEU A 134 -29.83 24.19 -37.55
CA LEU A 134 -29.73 23.80 -38.95
C LEU A 134 -31.10 23.65 -39.58
N ALA A 135 -32.10 23.08 -38.88
CA ALA A 135 -33.45 22.91 -39.34
C ALA A 135 -34.11 24.28 -39.67
N ASP A 136 -34.01 25.24 -38.71
CA ASP A 136 -34.59 26.58 -38.91
C ASP A 136 -33.90 27.40 -40.02
N GLN A 137 -32.61 27.15 -40.30
CA GLN A 137 -31.84 27.90 -41.29
C GLN A 137 -31.77 27.24 -42.66
N THR A 138 -31.96 25.92 -42.75
CA THR A 138 -31.90 25.16 -43.99
C THR A 138 -33.23 25.08 -44.69
N GLU A 139 -34.34 25.27 -43.99
CA GLU A 139 -35.69 25.12 -44.59
C GLU A 139 -35.93 26.05 -45.80
N ILE A 140 -35.42 27.29 -45.71
CA ILE A 140 -35.58 28.29 -46.79
C ILE A 140 -34.58 28.06 -47.94
N VAL A 141 -33.38 27.55 -47.66
CA VAL A 141 -32.29 27.46 -48.63
C VAL A 141 -32.31 26.14 -49.42
N LEU A 142 -32.80 25.05 -48.80
CA LEU A 142 -32.86 23.74 -49.44
C LEU A 142 -34.05 23.63 -50.40
N GLU A 143 -35.18 24.29 -50.08
CA GLU A 143 -36.31 24.34 -50.98
C GLU A 143 -36.00 25.11 -52.29
N GLU A 144 -35.28 26.24 -52.22
CA GLU A 144 -34.85 27.02 -53.38
C GLU A 144 -33.72 26.32 -54.19
N ALA A 145 -32.96 25.42 -53.61
CA ALA A 145 -31.88 24.68 -54.28
C ALA A 145 -32.29 23.31 -54.83
N GLY A 146 -33.54 22.89 -54.65
CA GLY A 146 -34.03 21.60 -55.10
C GLY A 146 -33.48 20.37 -54.35
N TRP A 147 -33.01 20.54 -53.15
CA TRP A 147 -32.49 19.46 -52.34
C TRP A 147 -33.56 18.92 -51.39
N SER A 148 -33.68 17.59 -51.29
CA SER A 148 -34.63 16.97 -50.37
C SER A 148 -34.27 17.32 -48.92
N LYS A 149 -35.26 17.72 -48.13
CA LYS A 149 -35.15 17.90 -46.68
C LYS A 149 -34.52 16.64 -46.07
N SER A 150 -33.48 16.79 -45.27
CA SER A 150 -33.12 15.72 -44.37
C SER A 150 -34.30 15.49 -43.43
N ASP A 151 -34.96 14.35 -43.53
CA ASP A 151 -36.11 14.00 -42.71
C ASP A 151 -35.70 14.05 -41.24
N PRO A 152 -36.31 14.90 -40.37
CA PRO A 152 -36.03 14.93 -38.94
C PRO A 152 -36.18 13.55 -38.28
N GLY A 153 -37.04 12.69 -38.81
CA GLY A 153 -37.20 11.30 -38.43
C GLY A 153 -35.95 10.46 -38.73
N ALA A 154 -35.32 10.69 -39.90
CA ALA A 154 -34.10 9.98 -40.30
C ALA A 154 -32.89 10.40 -39.44
N ILE A 155 -32.76 11.68 -39.10
CA ILE A 155 -31.72 12.18 -38.19
C ILE A 155 -31.87 11.56 -36.79
N ARG A 156 -33.09 11.56 -36.25
CA ARG A 156 -33.39 10.94 -34.96
C ARG A 156 -33.13 9.43 -34.96
N ALA A 157 -33.47 8.74 -36.07
CA ALA A 157 -33.20 7.31 -36.23
C ALA A 157 -31.70 7.01 -36.30
N ALA A 158 -30.90 7.81 -37.01
CA ALA A 158 -29.47 7.67 -37.11
C ALA A 158 -28.76 7.92 -35.74
N ARG A 159 -29.22 8.93 -35.00
CA ARG A 159 -28.72 9.18 -33.63
C ARG A 159 -29.05 8.02 -32.69
N ARG A 160 -30.27 7.49 -32.76
CA ARG A 160 -30.67 6.31 -31.99
C ARG A 160 -29.75 5.13 -32.27
N GLU A 161 -29.54 4.81 -33.55
CA GLU A 161 -28.67 3.70 -33.96
C GLU A 161 -27.22 3.88 -33.46
N ALA A 162 -26.69 5.10 -33.48
CA ALA A 162 -25.36 5.41 -32.97
C ALA A 162 -25.29 5.12 -31.46
N HIS A 163 -26.24 5.63 -30.66
CA HIS A 163 -26.24 5.39 -29.21
C HIS A 163 -26.53 3.94 -28.84
N GLU A 164 -27.38 3.22 -29.58
CA GLU A 164 -27.62 1.77 -29.39
C GLU A 164 -26.34 0.96 -29.69
N ARG A 165 -25.59 1.35 -30.73
CA ARG A 165 -24.30 0.72 -31.08
C ARG A 165 -23.26 0.92 -29.99
N GLU A 166 -23.10 2.14 -29.48
CA GLU A 166 -22.18 2.46 -28.36
C GLU A 166 -22.61 1.73 -27.10
N LEU A 167 -23.87 1.75 -26.73
CA LEU A 167 -24.40 1.02 -25.58
C LEU A 167 -24.13 -0.49 -25.69
N GLY A 168 -24.30 -1.06 -26.89
CA GLY A 168 -23.99 -2.46 -27.16
C GLY A 168 -22.49 -2.78 -27.00
N ALA A 169 -21.60 -1.88 -27.43
CA ALA A 169 -20.15 -2.03 -27.26
C ALA A 169 -19.75 -1.98 -25.79
N LEU A 170 -20.26 -0.99 -25.04
CA LEU A 170 -19.98 -0.85 -23.59
C LEU A 170 -20.53 -2.03 -22.79
N THR A 171 -21.70 -2.55 -23.14
CA THR A 171 -22.32 -3.71 -22.50
C THR A 171 -21.44 -4.97 -22.67
N ARG A 172 -21.00 -5.26 -23.90
CA ARG A 172 -20.08 -6.36 -24.17
C ARG A 172 -18.77 -6.21 -23.39
N GLY A 173 -18.18 -5.01 -23.39
CA GLY A 173 -16.96 -4.74 -22.62
C GLY A 173 -17.13 -5.01 -21.13
N LEU A 174 -18.29 -4.67 -20.55
CA LEU A 174 -18.58 -4.95 -19.14
C LEU A 174 -18.79 -6.45 -18.87
N GLU A 175 -19.44 -7.18 -19.78
CA GLU A 175 -19.65 -8.63 -19.68
C GLU A 175 -18.33 -9.38 -19.82
N ASP A 176 -17.49 -9.02 -20.76
CA ASP A 176 -16.15 -9.57 -20.94
C ASP A 176 -15.30 -9.36 -19.68
N MET A 177 -15.41 -8.19 -19.07
CA MET A 177 -14.72 -7.92 -17.80
C MET A 177 -15.28 -8.75 -16.62
N LYS A 178 -16.54 -9.14 -16.60
CA LYS A 178 -17.14 -10.01 -15.56
C LYS A 178 -16.83 -11.48 -15.77
N ALA A 179 -16.82 -11.97 -17.02
CA ALA A 179 -16.57 -13.36 -17.37
C ALA A 179 -15.17 -13.84 -16.95
N PHE A 180 -14.23 -12.93 -16.81
CA PHE A 180 -12.86 -13.24 -16.34
C PHE A 180 -12.68 -13.20 -14.83
N ASP A 181 -13.70 -13.51 -14.03
CA ASP A 181 -13.69 -13.61 -12.55
C ASP A 181 -12.53 -12.81 -11.89
N TYR A 182 -12.72 -11.53 -11.90
CA TYR A 182 -11.66 -10.59 -11.73
C TYR A 182 -11.52 -10.18 -10.26
N ASP A 183 -10.97 -11.05 -9.44
CA ASP A 183 -10.31 -10.63 -8.20
C ASP A 183 -8.98 -9.95 -8.54
N SER A 184 -8.89 -8.66 -8.25
CA SER A 184 -7.74 -7.81 -8.57
C SER A 184 -6.42 -8.27 -7.94
N SER A 185 -6.44 -9.19 -6.98
CA SER A 185 -5.27 -9.79 -6.34
C SER A 185 -4.64 -10.94 -7.13
N SER A 186 -5.38 -11.55 -8.08
CA SER A 186 -4.95 -12.77 -8.78
C SER A 186 -4.39 -12.56 -10.20
N LEU A 187 -4.62 -11.39 -10.81
CA LEU A 187 -4.25 -11.18 -12.22
C LEU A 187 -2.80 -10.81 -12.48
N VAL A 188 -2.21 -9.96 -11.65
CA VAL A 188 -0.80 -9.59 -11.83
C VAL A 188 0.12 -10.83 -11.63
N PRO A 189 -0.13 -11.67 -10.61
CA PRO A 189 0.56 -12.96 -10.51
C PRO A 189 0.24 -13.93 -11.66
N ARG A 190 -1.01 -13.96 -12.15
CA ARG A 190 -1.44 -14.89 -13.21
C ARG A 190 -0.96 -14.47 -14.60
N LEU A 191 -0.91 -13.17 -14.91
CA LEU A 191 -0.24 -12.66 -16.12
C LEU A 191 1.27 -12.90 -16.06
N ALA A 192 1.88 -12.76 -14.87
CA ALA A 192 3.29 -13.08 -14.67
C ALA A 192 3.56 -14.60 -14.76
N SER A 193 2.64 -15.46 -14.30
CA SER A 193 2.76 -16.91 -14.44
C SER A 193 2.50 -17.37 -15.88
N LEU A 194 1.53 -16.81 -16.59
CA LEU A 194 1.26 -17.12 -18.00
C LEU A 194 2.43 -16.72 -18.92
N THR A 195 3.18 -15.69 -18.55
CA THR A 195 4.42 -15.33 -19.26
C THR A 195 5.63 -16.19 -18.84
N ALA A 196 5.63 -16.72 -17.60
CA ALA A 196 6.68 -17.62 -17.11
C ALA A 196 6.53 -19.07 -17.62
N ASP A 197 5.29 -19.51 -17.87
CA ASP A 197 4.98 -20.88 -18.31
C ASP A 197 4.99 -21.06 -19.85
N GLY A 198 5.51 -20.09 -20.62
CA GLY A 198 5.66 -20.21 -22.08
C GLY A 198 4.32 -20.18 -22.85
N HIS A 199 3.20 -19.93 -22.20
CA HIS A 199 1.92 -19.66 -22.87
C HIS A 199 1.95 -18.24 -23.46
N SER A 200 2.06 -18.25 -24.76
CA SER A 200 2.37 -17.21 -25.70
C SER A 200 2.00 -15.78 -25.28
N GLU A 201 2.96 -14.88 -25.53
CA GLU A 201 2.76 -13.42 -25.66
C GLU A 201 1.45 -13.04 -26.40
N ALA A 202 0.94 -13.94 -27.24
CA ALA A 202 -0.31 -13.83 -27.95
C ALA A 202 -1.53 -13.79 -27.02
N SER A 203 -1.60 -14.61 -25.96
CA SER A 203 -2.74 -14.61 -25.02
C SER A 203 -2.73 -13.36 -24.12
N ALA A 204 -1.55 -12.92 -23.67
CA ALA A 204 -1.41 -11.68 -22.93
C ALA A 204 -1.73 -10.45 -23.81
N ARG A 205 -1.41 -10.52 -25.12
CA ARG A 205 -1.71 -9.51 -26.11
C ARG A 205 -3.19 -9.48 -26.44
N ALA A 206 -3.86 -10.63 -26.58
CA ALA A 206 -5.30 -10.73 -26.80
C ALA A 206 -6.11 -10.16 -25.63
N ILE A 207 -5.72 -10.45 -24.38
CA ILE A 207 -6.37 -9.88 -23.19
C ILE A 207 -6.18 -8.36 -23.12
N ARG A 208 -4.99 -7.85 -23.49
CA ARG A 208 -4.75 -6.40 -23.60
C ARG A 208 -5.64 -5.78 -24.68
N GLN A 209 -5.71 -6.42 -25.85
CA GLN A 209 -6.54 -5.97 -26.97
C GLN A 209 -8.02 -5.89 -26.58
N MET A 210 -8.55 -6.90 -25.89
CA MET A 210 -9.93 -6.89 -25.40
C MET A 210 -10.22 -5.77 -24.39
N LEU A 211 -9.23 -5.43 -23.53
CA LEU A 211 -9.36 -4.29 -22.60
C LEU A 211 -9.26 -2.93 -23.32
N ASP A 212 -8.45 -2.88 -24.38
CA ASP A 212 -8.25 -1.70 -25.21
C ASP A 212 -9.46 -1.44 -26.13
N ASP A 213 -10.21 -2.50 -26.49
CA ASP A 213 -11.38 -2.42 -27.40
C ASP A 213 -12.68 -2.05 -26.65
N ALA A 214 -12.78 -2.26 -25.34
CA ALA A 214 -14.01 -2.03 -24.56
C ALA A 214 -14.23 -0.56 -24.17
N VAL A 215 -13.20 0.16 -23.77
CA VAL A 215 -13.07 1.62 -23.73
C VAL A 215 -11.71 1.89 -24.32
N GLY A 216 -11.63 2.51 -25.50
CA GLY A 216 -10.36 2.69 -26.20
C GLY A 216 -9.27 3.25 -25.28
N GLU A 217 -8.05 2.69 -25.31
CA GLU A 217 -6.92 3.18 -24.47
C GLU A 217 -6.74 4.71 -24.63
N ASN A 218 -7.00 5.23 -25.81
CA ASN A 218 -6.98 6.66 -26.11
C ASN A 218 -8.03 7.44 -25.31
N GLU A 219 -9.18 6.84 -25.05
CA GLU A 219 -10.29 7.46 -24.31
C GLU A 219 -9.99 7.50 -22.82
N ILE A 220 -9.42 6.43 -22.25
CA ILE A 220 -8.95 6.40 -20.86
C ILE A 220 -7.83 7.44 -20.67
N ASP A 221 -6.87 7.48 -21.59
CA ASP A 221 -5.78 8.47 -21.57
C ASP A 221 -6.32 9.90 -21.74
N ALA A 222 -7.37 10.09 -22.53
CA ALA A 222 -8.06 11.38 -22.65
C ALA A 222 -8.74 11.80 -21.35
N VAL A 223 -9.49 10.91 -20.70
CA VAL A 223 -10.14 11.17 -19.41
C VAL A 223 -9.12 11.49 -18.34
N LEU A 224 -8.01 10.73 -18.28
CA LEU A 224 -6.92 10.99 -17.35
C LEU A 224 -6.28 12.36 -17.63
N ALA A 225 -5.96 12.65 -18.89
CA ALA A 225 -5.34 13.91 -19.30
C ALA A 225 -6.26 15.13 -19.06
N GLU A 226 -7.58 15.00 -19.28
CA GLU A 226 -8.57 16.03 -18.96
C GLU A 226 -8.66 16.36 -17.48
N ASN A 227 -8.28 15.40 -16.63
CA ASN A 227 -8.18 15.57 -15.21
C ASN A 227 -6.73 15.90 -14.74
N GLY A 228 -5.80 16.16 -15.69
CA GLY A 228 -4.43 16.56 -15.40
C GLY A 228 -3.55 15.48 -14.80
N VAL A 229 -3.90 14.18 -14.96
CA VAL A 229 -3.19 13.04 -14.38
C VAL A 229 -2.75 12.03 -15.43
N THR A 230 -1.69 11.28 -15.11
CA THR A 230 -1.33 10.04 -15.80
C THR A 230 -1.06 8.94 -14.79
N ILE A 231 -1.48 7.72 -15.10
CA ILE A 231 -1.16 6.50 -14.34
C ILE A 231 -0.63 5.43 -15.31
N PRO A 232 0.31 4.57 -14.89
CA PRO A 232 0.82 3.50 -15.75
C PRO A 232 -0.29 2.57 -16.24
N ARG A 233 -0.17 2.08 -17.48
CA ARG A 233 -1.17 1.19 -18.11
C ARG A 233 -1.49 -0.06 -17.30
N VAL A 234 -0.51 -0.61 -16.56
CA VAL A 234 -0.66 -1.80 -15.71
C VAL A 234 -1.10 -1.49 -14.27
N HIS A 235 -1.48 -0.25 -13.97
CA HIS A 235 -1.85 0.13 -12.61
C HIS A 235 -3.27 -0.37 -12.26
N PRO A 236 -3.50 -0.94 -11.05
CA PRO A 236 -4.83 -1.46 -10.65
C PRO A 236 -5.96 -0.43 -10.73
N ASP A 237 -5.67 0.84 -10.42
CA ASP A 237 -6.69 1.90 -10.43
C ASP A 237 -7.13 2.27 -11.85
N ARG A 238 -6.27 2.08 -12.88
CA ARG A 238 -6.67 2.26 -14.28
C ARG A 238 -7.84 1.35 -14.63
N ARG A 239 -7.81 0.13 -14.14
CA ARG A 239 -8.89 -0.83 -14.34
C ARG A 239 -10.17 -0.46 -13.57
N ARG A 240 -10.03 0.02 -12.32
CA ARG A 240 -11.18 0.55 -11.57
C ARG A 240 -11.82 1.71 -12.31
N LEU A 241 -10.99 2.58 -12.90
CA LEU A 241 -11.44 3.69 -13.73
C LEU A 241 -12.20 3.16 -14.96
N VAL A 242 -11.66 2.19 -15.71
CA VAL A 242 -12.34 1.57 -16.87
C VAL A 242 -13.72 1.07 -16.50
N LEU A 243 -13.84 0.30 -15.39
CA LEU A 243 -15.15 -0.20 -14.92
C LEU A 243 -16.12 0.92 -14.57
N ALA A 244 -15.63 1.99 -13.98
CA ALA A 244 -16.46 3.15 -13.65
C ALA A 244 -16.91 3.90 -14.92
N LEU A 245 -16.02 4.08 -15.90
CA LEU A 245 -16.34 4.72 -17.18
C LEU A 245 -17.33 3.90 -18.00
N LEU A 246 -17.16 2.55 -18.07
CA LEU A 246 -18.11 1.66 -18.75
C LEU A 246 -19.52 1.82 -18.18
N ARG A 247 -19.67 1.79 -16.85
CA ARG A 247 -20.96 1.95 -16.18
C ARG A 247 -21.58 3.32 -16.44
N SER A 248 -20.78 4.38 -16.29
CA SER A 248 -21.26 5.75 -16.50
C SER A 248 -21.56 6.04 -17.98
N GLY A 249 -20.80 5.46 -18.92
CA GLY A 249 -21.09 5.53 -20.34
C GLY A 249 -22.41 4.83 -20.71
N MET A 250 -22.62 3.62 -20.19
CA MET A 250 -23.88 2.88 -20.40
C MET A 250 -25.07 3.67 -19.87
N GLU A 251 -24.98 4.22 -18.66
CA GLU A 251 -26.05 5.05 -18.08
C GLU A 251 -26.33 6.28 -18.95
N ALA A 252 -25.26 6.97 -19.38
CA ALA A 252 -25.40 8.15 -20.23
C ALA A 252 -26.08 7.84 -21.59
N HIS A 253 -25.68 6.76 -22.28
CA HIS A 253 -26.29 6.39 -23.54
C HIS A 253 -27.74 5.92 -23.36
N GLN A 254 -28.08 5.24 -22.26
CA GLN A 254 -29.48 4.90 -21.92
C GLN A 254 -30.31 6.16 -21.71
N ASP A 255 -29.76 7.17 -21.05
CA ASP A 255 -30.44 8.44 -20.81
C ASP A 255 -30.63 9.26 -22.09
N VAL A 256 -29.66 9.24 -23.02
CA VAL A 256 -29.84 9.83 -24.34
C VAL A 256 -30.94 9.11 -25.13
N LEU A 257 -30.97 7.78 -25.12
CA LEU A 257 -32.06 7.02 -25.75
C LEU A 257 -33.43 7.34 -25.13
N ALA A 258 -33.47 7.51 -23.80
CA ALA A 258 -34.70 7.94 -23.12
C ALA A 258 -35.15 9.35 -23.53
N ARG A 259 -34.23 10.28 -23.79
CA ARG A 259 -34.52 11.62 -24.35
C ARG A 259 -35.11 11.50 -25.78
N LEU A 260 -34.50 10.65 -26.61
CA LEU A 260 -35.02 10.38 -27.96
C LEU A 260 -36.43 9.76 -27.93
N ASP A 261 -36.80 9.08 -26.81
CA ASP A 261 -38.14 8.59 -26.55
C ASP A 261 -39.09 9.64 -25.93
N GLY A 262 -38.62 10.88 -25.75
CA GLY A 262 -39.40 11.98 -25.19
C GLY A 262 -39.47 12.03 -23.66
N LYS A 263 -38.62 11.25 -22.96
CA LYS A 263 -38.54 11.30 -21.50
C LYS A 263 -37.68 12.49 -21.05
N PRO A 264 -38.08 13.24 -20.01
CA PRO A 264 -37.31 14.37 -19.52
C PRO A 264 -36.09 13.88 -18.71
N VAL A 265 -34.90 13.86 -19.31
CA VAL A 265 -33.64 13.63 -18.63
C VAL A 265 -32.82 14.91 -18.68
N GLN A 266 -32.48 15.46 -17.51
CA GLN A 266 -31.68 16.69 -17.40
C GLN A 266 -30.19 16.39 -17.45
N THR A 267 -29.44 17.20 -18.18
CA THR A 267 -27.99 17.19 -18.13
C THR A 267 -27.51 17.73 -16.77
N PRO A 268 -26.68 16.99 -16.01
CA PRO A 268 -26.13 17.48 -14.74
C PRO A 268 -25.28 18.73 -14.92
N VAL A 269 -25.26 19.56 -13.90
CA VAL A 269 -24.38 20.74 -13.85
C VAL A 269 -22.92 20.32 -14.06
N PRO A 270 -22.13 21.11 -14.82
CA PRO A 270 -20.73 20.79 -15.09
C PRO A 270 -19.92 20.55 -13.80
N ILE A 271 -19.28 19.39 -13.72
CA ILE A 271 -18.42 19.01 -12.60
C ILE A 271 -17.02 19.54 -12.87
N ALA A 272 -16.45 20.28 -11.90
CA ALA A 272 -15.10 20.81 -12.01
C ALA A 272 -14.06 19.69 -12.20
N PRO A 273 -12.94 19.95 -12.92
CA PRO A 273 -11.82 19.02 -13.00
C PRO A 273 -11.31 18.67 -11.62
N LEU A 274 -10.75 17.45 -11.46
CA LEU A 274 -10.08 17.04 -10.23
C LEU A 274 -9.06 18.10 -9.82
N LYS A 275 -9.29 18.67 -8.65
CA LYS A 275 -8.29 19.51 -8.02
C LYS A 275 -7.30 18.59 -7.32
N LEU A 276 -6.27 18.17 -8.05
CA LEU A 276 -5.19 17.40 -7.43
C LEU A 276 -4.57 18.25 -6.34
N PRO A 277 -4.48 17.71 -5.10
CA PRO A 277 -3.77 18.42 -4.05
C PRO A 277 -2.32 18.65 -4.49
N ASP A 278 -1.77 19.80 -4.11
CA ASP A 278 -0.35 20.08 -4.35
C ASP A 278 0.49 18.93 -3.75
N PRO A 279 1.50 18.40 -4.46
CA PRO A 279 2.43 17.41 -3.88
C PRO A 279 3.09 17.88 -2.60
N ASP A 280 3.33 19.17 -2.47
CA ASP A 280 3.86 19.79 -1.27
C ASP A 280 2.81 20.06 -0.19
N GLU A 281 1.50 20.01 -0.52
CA GLU A 281 0.41 19.95 0.44
C GLU A 281 0.34 18.55 1.04
N GLY A 282 0.57 18.44 2.33
CA GLY A 282 0.48 17.20 3.07
C GLY A 282 1.47 17.16 4.23
N SER A 283 1.23 16.27 5.15
CA SER A 283 2.13 16.09 6.29
C SER A 283 3.52 15.67 5.81
N LYS A 284 4.56 16.36 6.23
CA LYS A 284 5.94 15.88 6.00
C LYS A 284 6.13 14.53 6.73
N LEU A 285 6.95 13.64 6.19
CA LEU A 285 7.14 12.28 6.73
C LEU A 285 7.45 12.29 8.24
N ARG A 286 8.26 13.25 8.72
CA ARG A 286 8.57 13.38 10.15
C ARG A 286 7.34 13.71 10.99
N ASP A 287 6.40 14.50 10.48
CA ASP A 287 5.17 14.86 11.18
C ASP A 287 4.13 13.73 11.09
N ALA A 288 4.07 13.03 9.94
CA ALA A 288 3.30 11.79 9.81
C ALA A 288 3.77 10.71 10.82
N TYR A 289 5.08 10.60 11.07
CA TYR A 289 5.61 9.73 12.12
C TYR A 289 5.16 10.17 13.53
N LYS A 290 5.11 11.47 13.82
CA LYS A 290 4.58 11.96 15.11
C LYS A 290 3.09 11.63 15.26
N ALA A 291 2.30 11.85 14.20
CA ALA A 291 0.88 11.50 14.17
C ALA A 291 0.65 9.99 14.36
N TRP A 292 1.45 9.17 13.68
CA TRP A 292 1.45 7.71 13.84
C TRP A 292 1.71 7.30 15.31
N LYS A 293 2.66 7.92 16.00
CA LYS A 293 2.92 7.64 17.42
C LYS A 293 1.72 7.95 18.31
N VAL A 294 1.06 9.07 18.07
CA VAL A 294 -0.13 9.49 18.85
C VAL A 294 -1.30 8.53 18.60
N GLN A 295 -1.54 8.15 17.34
CA GLN A 295 -2.68 7.35 16.95
C GLN A 295 -2.51 5.87 17.32
N GLN A 296 -1.34 5.28 17.02
CA GLN A 296 -1.09 3.85 17.20
C GLN A 296 -0.57 3.51 18.60
N LYS A 297 -0.12 4.50 19.37
CA LYS A 297 0.46 4.33 20.72
C LYS A 297 1.41 3.13 20.80
N PRO A 298 2.42 3.03 19.91
CA PRO A 298 3.34 1.90 19.91
C PRO A 298 4.17 1.87 21.19
N ALA A 299 4.69 0.68 21.55
CA ALA A 299 5.68 0.61 22.62
C ALA A 299 6.90 1.50 22.31
N ASP A 300 7.47 2.16 23.31
CA ASP A 300 8.56 3.14 23.18
C ASP A 300 9.70 2.64 22.31
N LYS A 301 10.11 1.39 22.52
CA LYS A 301 11.16 0.77 21.71
C LYS A 301 10.80 0.67 20.22
N THR A 302 9.54 0.41 19.89
CA THR A 302 9.07 0.35 18.50
C THR A 302 9.07 1.76 17.91
N ALA A 303 8.62 2.74 18.69
CA ALA A 303 8.67 4.14 18.29
C ALA A 303 10.11 4.60 18.02
N GLU A 304 11.04 4.33 18.95
CA GLU A 304 12.47 4.66 18.77
C GLU A 304 13.06 3.99 17.50
N GLU A 305 12.78 2.69 17.30
CA GLU A 305 13.28 1.95 16.13
C GLU A 305 12.74 2.52 14.83
N TYR A 306 11.43 2.84 14.77
CA TYR A 306 10.80 3.46 13.60
C TYR A 306 11.34 4.86 13.34
N GLY A 307 11.56 5.65 14.40
CA GLY A 307 12.19 6.96 14.29
C GLY A 307 13.56 6.91 13.61
N VAL A 308 14.40 5.93 13.98
CA VAL A 308 15.70 5.74 13.31
C VAL A 308 15.53 5.46 11.80
N TYR A 309 14.54 4.66 11.41
CA TYR A 309 14.29 4.35 10.00
C TYR A 309 13.68 5.52 9.24
N VAL A 310 12.85 6.34 9.89
CA VAL A 310 12.34 7.60 9.32
C VAL A 310 13.48 8.58 9.05
N GLU A 311 14.37 8.80 10.01
CA GLU A 311 15.51 9.70 9.81
C GLU A 311 16.47 9.22 8.71
N ARG A 312 16.65 7.91 8.57
CA ARG A 312 17.41 7.33 7.45
C ARG A 312 16.72 7.53 6.10
N PHE A 313 15.39 7.43 6.06
CA PHE A 313 14.62 7.72 4.85
C PHE A 313 14.79 9.19 4.45
N ILE A 314 14.69 10.09 5.44
CA ILE A 314 14.86 11.53 5.25
C ILE A 314 16.27 11.87 4.81
N ALA A 315 17.29 11.21 5.36
CA ALA A 315 18.68 11.40 4.97
C ALA A 315 18.96 11.03 3.50
N ILE A 316 18.21 10.04 2.96
CA ILE A 316 18.39 9.58 1.56
C ILE A 316 17.50 10.37 0.59
N ASN A 317 16.28 10.71 0.96
CA ASN A 317 15.28 11.26 0.04
C ASN A 317 14.85 12.70 0.37
N GLY A 318 15.28 13.27 1.50
CA GLY A 318 14.71 14.49 2.05
C GLY A 318 13.44 14.24 2.86
N ASN A 319 13.02 15.25 3.64
CA ASN A 319 11.77 15.20 4.40
C ASN A 319 10.57 15.52 3.50
N LEU A 320 10.21 14.58 2.65
CA LEU A 320 9.15 14.71 1.66
C LEU A 320 7.76 14.76 2.32
N SER A 321 6.80 15.37 1.64
CA SER A 321 5.38 15.20 1.95
C SER A 321 4.96 13.74 1.74
N THR A 322 4.03 13.21 2.55
CA THR A 322 3.45 11.86 2.39
C THR A 322 2.93 11.64 0.97
N ARG A 323 2.34 12.67 0.35
CA ARG A 323 1.82 12.68 -1.02
C ARG A 323 2.93 12.62 -2.08
N SER A 324 4.10 13.20 -1.79
CA SER A 324 5.24 13.20 -2.72
C SER A 324 6.06 11.91 -2.68
N ILE A 325 5.86 11.05 -1.68
CA ILE A 325 6.60 9.79 -1.56
C ILE A 325 6.11 8.81 -2.61
N THR A 326 6.98 8.47 -3.54
CA THR A 326 6.69 7.51 -4.61
C THR A 326 7.42 6.18 -4.39
N LYS A 327 7.03 5.16 -5.13
CA LYS A 327 7.74 3.87 -5.16
C LYS A 327 9.23 4.04 -5.47
N LYS A 328 9.61 5.01 -6.31
CA LYS A 328 11.01 5.34 -6.63
C LYS A 328 11.80 5.74 -5.38
N HIS A 329 11.22 6.57 -4.52
CA HIS A 329 11.85 6.98 -3.26
C HIS A 329 12.03 5.80 -2.31
N VAL A 330 11.04 4.89 -2.21
CA VAL A 330 11.14 3.68 -1.38
C VAL A 330 12.21 2.72 -1.93
N LEU A 331 12.34 2.57 -3.24
CA LEU A 331 13.39 1.76 -3.85
C LEU A 331 14.77 2.37 -3.62
N ALA A 332 14.96 3.68 -3.81
CA ALA A 332 16.20 4.38 -3.50
C ALA A 332 16.61 4.21 -2.02
N TYR A 333 15.65 4.32 -1.11
CA TYR A 333 15.84 4.07 0.31
C TYR A 333 16.26 2.62 0.58
N ARG A 334 15.56 1.64 0.01
CA ARG A 334 15.88 0.21 0.12
C ARG A 334 17.30 -0.09 -0.34
N ASP A 335 17.66 0.42 -1.51
CA ASP A 335 18.96 0.14 -2.14
C ASP A 335 20.09 0.87 -1.41
N GLY A 336 19.85 2.11 -0.96
CA GLY A 336 20.78 2.84 -0.09
C GLY A 336 21.05 2.11 1.22
N LEU A 337 20.03 1.53 1.85
CA LEU A 337 20.18 0.75 3.07
C LEU A 337 20.92 -0.58 2.86
N SER A 338 20.94 -1.14 1.66
CA SER A 338 21.69 -2.36 1.36
C SER A 338 23.21 -2.19 1.53
N LEU A 339 23.69 -0.94 1.45
CA LEU A 339 25.09 -0.56 1.70
C LEU A 339 25.34 -0.07 3.13
N PHE A 340 24.30 -0.07 3.98
CA PHE A 340 24.39 0.47 5.33
C PHE A 340 24.93 -0.57 6.32
N PRO A 341 25.85 -0.21 7.22
CA PRO A 341 26.37 -1.15 8.20
C PRO A 341 25.30 -1.51 9.24
N ARG A 342 25.34 -2.76 9.71
CA ARG A 342 24.44 -3.24 10.77
C ARG A 342 24.59 -2.43 12.07
N ASN A 343 25.80 -2.02 12.38
CA ASN A 343 26.13 -1.21 13.55
C ASN A 343 26.89 0.04 13.07
N VAL A 344 26.28 1.20 13.26
CA VAL A 344 26.93 2.50 13.01
C VAL A 344 27.71 2.89 14.26
N PRO A 345 29.02 3.18 14.17
CA PRO A 345 29.80 3.70 15.28
C PRO A 345 29.22 5.00 15.85
N ALA A 346 29.51 5.28 17.11
CA ALA A 346 28.93 6.42 17.80
C ALA A 346 29.31 7.77 17.16
N ASP A 347 30.54 7.88 16.69
CA ASP A 347 31.15 9.04 16.02
C ASP A 347 30.59 9.29 14.60
N LEU A 348 29.95 8.28 13.99
CA LEU A 348 29.35 8.40 12.65
C LEU A 348 27.81 8.48 12.68
N ARG A 349 27.18 8.56 13.84
CA ARG A 349 25.71 8.56 13.92
C ARG A 349 25.08 9.79 13.30
N GLU A 350 25.77 10.91 13.33
CA GLU A 350 25.34 12.20 12.77
C GLU A 350 25.96 12.49 11.39
N ALA A 351 26.80 11.56 10.88
CA ALA A 351 27.38 11.69 9.57
C ALA A 351 26.33 11.47 8.47
N ASN A 352 26.58 12.03 7.28
CA ASN A 352 25.73 11.79 6.11
C ASN A 352 25.79 10.32 5.66
N VAL A 353 24.84 9.92 4.82
CA VAL A 353 24.67 8.53 4.38
C VAL A 353 25.90 8.01 3.66
N GLU A 354 26.47 8.85 2.79
CA GLU A 354 27.64 8.53 1.97
C GLU A 354 28.86 8.23 2.84
N ALA A 355 29.16 9.06 3.84
CA ALA A 355 30.27 8.85 4.75
C ALA A 355 30.13 7.54 5.57
N ILE A 356 28.89 7.20 5.98
CA ILE A 356 28.62 5.94 6.68
C ILE A 356 28.85 4.74 5.75
N GLN A 357 28.41 4.83 4.50
CA GLN A 357 28.57 3.78 3.49
C GLN A 357 30.05 3.60 3.10
N GLU A 358 30.79 4.68 2.89
CA GLU A 358 32.23 4.66 2.62
C GLU A 358 33.00 4.04 3.78
N TRP A 359 32.68 4.44 5.03
CA TRP A 359 33.26 3.83 6.21
C TRP A 359 32.98 2.32 6.26
N ALA A 360 31.73 1.92 5.97
CA ALA A 360 31.33 0.52 5.97
C ALA A 360 32.08 -0.29 4.92
N ALA A 361 32.26 0.26 3.72
CA ALA A 361 33.04 -0.36 2.65
C ALA A 361 34.51 -0.47 3.02
N LYS A 362 35.14 0.62 3.51
CA LYS A 362 36.54 0.65 3.92
C LYS A 362 36.86 -0.32 5.05
N LYS A 363 35.94 -0.46 6.01
CA LYS A 363 36.07 -1.37 7.16
C LYS A 363 35.56 -2.78 6.91
N ARG A 364 35.01 -3.05 5.72
CA ARG A 364 34.33 -4.32 5.39
C ARG A 364 33.31 -4.69 6.46
N ALA A 365 32.53 -3.69 6.91
CA ALA A 365 31.57 -3.85 7.98
C ALA A 365 30.43 -4.77 7.57
N LYS A 366 29.87 -5.53 8.52
CA LYS A 366 28.68 -6.32 8.27
C LYS A 366 27.50 -5.42 7.97
N LEU A 367 26.93 -5.54 6.77
CA LEU A 367 25.80 -4.73 6.29
C LEU A 367 24.46 -5.22 6.87
N LEU A 368 23.42 -4.40 6.71
CA LEU A 368 22.04 -4.78 7.03
C LEU A 368 21.62 -5.96 6.14
N SER A 369 20.93 -6.93 6.72
CA SER A 369 20.36 -8.03 5.94
C SER A 369 19.10 -7.56 5.18
N ARG A 370 18.83 -8.18 4.04
CA ARG A 370 17.60 -7.92 3.25
C ARG A 370 16.34 -8.12 4.09
N SER A 371 16.29 -9.16 4.94
CA SER A 371 15.19 -9.37 5.88
C SER A 371 15.02 -8.19 6.84
N THR A 372 16.12 -7.65 7.41
CA THR A 372 16.05 -6.46 8.28
C THR A 372 15.54 -5.24 7.52
N ILE A 373 15.97 -5.03 6.28
CA ILE A 373 15.49 -3.91 5.44
C ILE A 373 14.00 -4.08 5.16
N ASN A 374 13.56 -5.28 4.76
CA ASN A 374 12.16 -5.57 4.46
C ASN A 374 11.25 -5.37 5.66
N ASP A 375 11.61 -5.98 6.80
CA ASP A 375 10.69 -6.12 7.93
C ASP A 375 10.71 -4.89 8.84
N LYS A 376 11.86 -4.25 8.95
CA LYS A 376 12.03 -3.12 9.86
C LYS A 376 12.01 -1.78 9.13
N ALA A 377 12.84 -1.61 8.11
CA ALA A 377 12.98 -0.33 7.47
C ALA A 377 11.78 0.00 6.56
N ILE A 378 11.48 -0.87 5.59
CA ILE A 378 10.32 -0.70 4.71
C ILE A 378 9.03 -0.85 5.54
N GLY A 379 9.01 -1.78 6.51
CA GLY A 379 7.89 -1.98 7.43
C GLY A 379 7.55 -0.72 8.22
N ALA A 380 8.53 0.02 8.73
CA ALA A 380 8.33 1.27 9.45
C ALA A 380 7.69 2.35 8.57
N ILE A 381 8.27 2.60 7.39
CA ILE A 381 7.73 3.60 6.45
C ILE A 381 6.33 3.20 5.99
N SER A 382 6.11 1.91 5.70
CA SER A 382 4.79 1.40 5.30
C SER A 382 3.72 1.60 6.38
N ALA A 383 4.06 1.36 7.66
CA ALA A 383 3.13 1.54 8.77
C ALA A 383 2.77 3.02 9.01
N ILE A 384 3.72 3.93 8.81
CA ILE A 384 3.49 5.37 8.93
C ILE A 384 2.61 5.86 7.77
N LEU A 385 2.91 5.45 6.54
CA LEU A 385 2.13 5.81 5.36
C LEU A 385 0.74 5.14 5.32
N ALA A 386 0.53 4.03 6.04
CA ALA A 386 -0.79 3.44 6.20
C ALA A 386 -1.76 4.38 6.95
N VAL A 387 -1.26 5.23 7.85
CA VAL A 387 -2.10 6.27 8.49
C VAL A 387 -2.55 7.29 7.46
N ALA A 388 -1.65 7.79 6.62
CA ALA A 388 -2.00 8.72 5.55
C ALA A 388 -2.98 8.09 4.53
N LEU A 389 -2.84 6.78 4.24
CA LEU A 389 -3.77 6.03 3.40
C LEU A 389 -5.17 5.94 4.04
N ASN A 390 -5.25 5.64 5.33
CA ASN A 390 -6.52 5.53 6.06
C ASN A 390 -7.26 6.87 6.21
N HIS A 391 -6.54 7.98 6.07
CA HIS A 391 -7.10 9.34 6.06
C HIS A 391 -7.28 9.90 4.63
N ASP A 392 -7.21 9.06 3.61
CA ASP A 392 -7.32 9.43 2.18
C ASP A 392 -6.34 10.54 1.75
N GLU A 393 -5.24 10.73 2.51
CA GLU A 393 -4.18 11.67 2.13
C GLU A 393 -3.37 11.17 0.93
N ILE A 394 -3.22 9.85 0.79
CA ILE A 394 -2.55 9.19 -0.32
C ILE A 394 -3.44 8.10 -0.91
N PRO A 395 -3.45 7.91 -2.23
CA PRO A 395 -4.35 6.94 -2.89
C PRO A 395 -3.89 5.48 -2.70
N SER A 396 -2.62 5.24 -2.43
CA SER A 396 -2.05 3.91 -2.22
C SER A 396 -0.74 3.99 -1.43
N ASN A 397 -0.37 2.88 -0.78
CA ASN A 397 0.89 2.83 -0.04
C ASN A 397 2.06 2.54 -0.99
N PRO A 398 3.01 3.48 -1.21
CA PRO A 398 4.12 3.32 -2.16
C PRO A 398 5.13 2.24 -1.75
N CYS A 399 5.04 1.69 -0.53
CA CYS A 399 5.88 0.58 -0.07
C CYS A 399 5.44 -0.78 -0.65
N ALA A 400 4.24 -0.87 -1.24
CA ALA A 400 3.74 -2.10 -1.81
C ALA A 400 4.65 -2.61 -2.95
N GLY A 401 5.04 -3.89 -2.88
CA GLY A 401 5.88 -4.54 -3.90
C GLY A 401 7.33 -4.03 -3.97
N THR A 402 7.84 -3.34 -2.92
CA THR A 402 9.23 -2.82 -2.89
C THR A 402 10.21 -3.70 -2.11
N LYS A 403 9.72 -4.67 -1.36
CA LYS A 403 10.55 -5.58 -0.57
C LYS A 403 11.46 -6.44 -1.45
N PHE A 404 12.66 -6.72 -0.97
CA PHE A 404 13.53 -7.72 -1.61
C PHE A 404 12.87 -9.10 -1.58
N LYS A 405 12.95 -9.84 -2.68
CA LYS A 405 12.71 -11.29 -2.67
C LYS A 405 13.87 -11.94 -1.92
N LEU A 406 13.57 -12.63 -0.82
CA LEU A 406 14.58 -13.35 -0.04
C LEU A 406 14.84 -14.70 -0.71
N LYS A 407 16.13 -15.04 -0.86
CA LYS A 407 16.55 -16.36 -1.34
C LYS A 407 16.57 -17.35 -0.18
N GLU A 408 16.48 -18.63 -0.50
CA GLU A 408 16.73 -19.71 0.44
C GLU A 408 18.13 -19.53 1.08
N GLY A 409 18.22 -19.57 2.41
CA GLY A 409 19.46 -19.27 3.16
C GLY A 409 19.65 -17.79 3.59
N GLU A 410 18.93 -16.83 3.00
CA GLU A 410 18.88 -15.44 3.52
C GLU A 410 17.93 -15.30 4.72
N ILE A 411 17.02 -16.26 4.88
CA ILE A 411 16.15 -16.38 6.04
C ILE A 411 16.94 -17.13 7.11
N ILE A 412 17.39 -16.40 8.13
CA ILE A 412 18.10 -17.00 9.26
C ILE A 412 17.08 -17.74 10.12
N GLU A 413 16.90 -19.03 9.84
CA GLU A 413 16.12 -19.90 10.71
C GLU A 413 16.92 -20.21 11.99
N ARG A 414 16.30 -19.97 13.13
CA ARG A 414 16.87 -20.33 14.42
C ARG A 414 16.64 -21.81 14.67
N GLN A 415 17.74 -22.54 14.85
CA GLN A 415 17.68 -23.96 15.10
C GLN A 415 17.41 -24.29 16.57
N PRO A 416 16.69 -25.36 16.88
CA PRO A 416 16.53 -25.87 18.24
C PRO A 416 17.89 -26.39 18.78
N TYR A 417 18.05 -26.44 20.09
CA TYR A 417 19.18 -27.16 20.67
C TYR A 417 19.03 -28.66 20.42
N ALA A 418 20.05 -29.27 19.82
CA ALA A 418 20.13 -30.72 19.70
C ALA A 418 20.61 -31.37 21.02
N ASP A 419 20.41 -32.67 21.17
CA ASP A 419 20.83 -33.41 22.37
C ASP A 419 22.34 -33.22 22.68
N ARG A 420 23.19 -33.25 21.64
CA ARG A 420 24.63 -32.99 21.75
C ARG A 420 24.94 -31.61 22.32
N ASP A 421 24.11 -30.62 22.06
CA ASP A 421 24.30 -29.24 22.53
C ASP A 421 23.92 -29.14 24.00
N LEU A 422 22.76 -29.74 24.36
CA LEU A 422 22.27 -29.80 25.72
C LEU A 422 23.28 -30.57 26.62
N GLU A 423 23.81 -31.69 26.12
CA GLU A 423 24.83 -32.46 26.82
C GLU A 423 26.05 -31.61 27.13
N LYS A 424 26.65 -30.93 26.14
CA LYS A 424 27.78 -30.04 26.32
C LYS A 424 27.49 -28.88 27.27
N LEU A 425 26.30 -28.29 27.19
CA LEU A 425 25.88 -27.22 28.09
C LEU A 425 25.72 -27.72 29.52
N LEU A 426 25.10 -28.88 29.76
CA LEU A 426 24.91 -29.44 31.08
C LEU A 426 26.24 -29.93 31.73
N LEU A 427 27.20 -30.36 30.92
CA LEU A 427 28.57 -30.68 31.37
C LEU A 427 29.41 -29.44 31.66
N SER A 428 28.96 -28.26 31.30
CA SER A 428 29.71 -27.02 31.50
C SER A 428 29.83 -26.62 32.98
N ALA A 429 30.75 -25.71 33.27
CA ALA A 429 31.06 -25.31 34.63
C ALA A 429 29.89 -24.74 35.42
N VAL A 430 28.90 -24.11 34.76
CA VAL A 430 27.70 -23.58 35.42
C VAL A 430 26.84 -24.70 36.00
N PHE A 431 26.64 -25.77 35.23
CA PHE A 431 25.73 -26.85 35.61
C PHE A 431 26.49 -27.95 36.39
N ALA A 432 27.55 -28.48 35.83
CA ALA A 432 28.28 -29.61 36.45
C ALA A 432 29.11 -29.22 37.68
N LYS A 433 29.63 -27.99 37.76
CA LYS A 433 30.49 -27.54 38.86
C LYS A 433 29.86 -26.46 39.75
N GLY A 434 28.61 -26.06 39.46
CA GLY A 434 27.93 -25.01 40.22
C GLY A 434 28.58 -23.63 40.14
N LYS A 435 29.49 -23.39 39.15
CA LYS A 435 30.18 -22.10 39.01
C LYS A 435 29.21 -20.99 38.64
N ARG A 436 29.35 -19.82 39.26
CA ARG A 436 28.61 -18.60 38.94
C ARG A 436 29.57 -17.51 38.47
N TYR A 437 29.26 -16.90 37.34
CA TYR A 437 30.02 -15.80 36.76
C TYR A 437 29.34 -14.48 37.14
N SER A 438 30.12 -13.44 37.42
CA SER A 438 29.60 -12.15 37.90
C SER A 438 28.60 -11.51 36.91
N ALA A 439 28.84 -11.62 35.61
CA ALA A 439 28.01 -10.98 34.58
C ALA A 439 26.71 -11.72 34.24
N GLY A 440 26.46 -12.89 34.79
CA GLY A 440 25.31 -13.75 34.40
C GLY A 440 24.13 -13.72 35.37
N GLY A 441 24.08 -12.79 36.34
CA GLY A 441 22.95 -12.67 37.27
C GLY A 441 22.81 -13.79 38.29
N GLY A 442 23.95 -14.36 38.77
CA GLY A 442 23.99 -15.36 39.85
C GLY A 442 23.22 -16.65 39.46
N GLU A 443 22.26 -17.07 40.31
CA GLU A 443 21.46 -18.29 40.10
C GLU A 443 20.64 -18.28 38.81
N ALA A 444 20.39 -17.11 38.18
CA ALA A 444 19.77 -17.00 36.87
C ALA A 444 20.52 -17.83 35.80
N GLN A 445 21.87 -18.00 35.97
CA GLN A 445 22.70 -18.78 35.06
C GLN A 445 22.30 -20.26 34.99
N LYS A 446 21.82 -20.81 36.11
CA LYS A 446 21.33 -22.18 36.20
C LYS A 446 19.87 -22.27 35.83
N TRP A 447 19.04 -21.41 36.43
CA TRP A 447 17.61 -21.61 36.42
C TRP A 447 16.94 -21.12 35.14
N LEU A 448 17.37 -20.01 34.50
CA LEU A 448 16.73 -19.55 33.28
C LEU A 448 16.79 -20.59 32.15
N PRO A 449 17.95 -21.23 31.85
CA PRO A 449 18.00 -22.30 30.86
C PRO A 449 17.16 -23.52 31.23
N LEU A 450 17.22 -24.00 32.47
CA LEU A 450 16.48 -25.17 32.92
C LEU A 450 14.97 -24.95 32.89
N ILE A 451 14.49 -23.79 33.36
CA ILE A 451 13.06 -23.43 33.26
C ILE A 451 12.63 -23.35 31.80
N SER A 452 13.44 -22.72 30.93
CA SER A 452 13.11 -22.63 29.50
C SER A 452 13.08 -24.00 28.81
N MET A 453 13.95 -24.94 29.22
CA MET A 453 13.92 -26.35 28.74
C MET A 453 12.59 -27.03 29.02
N TYR A 454 12.00 -26.83 30.19
CA TYR A 454 10.79 -27.56 30.63
C TYR A 454 9.49 -26.73 30.60
N SER A 455 9.53 -25.52 30.04
CA SER A 455 8.34 -24.67 29.90
C SER A 455 8.19 -24.04 28.52
N GLY A 456 9.27 -23.95 27.76
CA GLY A 456 9.30 -23.20 26.51
C GLY A 456 9.09 -21.70 26.67
N ALA A 457 9.03 -21.18 27.91
CA ALA A 457 8.79 -19.76 28.18
C ALA A 457 9.92 -18.87 27.64
N ARG A 458 9.58 -17.63 27.27
CA ARG A 458 10.56 -16.67 26.75
C ARG A 458 11.50 -16.20 27.85
N LEU A 459 12.73 -15.87 27.48
CA LEU A 459 13.77 -15.44 28.44
C LEU A 459 13.28 -14.31 29.37
N GLU A 460 12.63 -13.28 28.82
CA GLU A 460 12.13 -12.16 29.61
C GLU A 460 10.97 -12.56 30.51
N GLU A 461 10.09 -13.47 30.08
CA GLU A 461 8.97 -13.99 30.87
C GLU A 461 9.50 -14.69 32.14
N ILE A 462 10.54 -15.51 32.01
CA ILE A 462 11.17 -16.20 33.14
C ILE A 462 11.96 -15.22 34.01
N GLY A 463 12.72 -14.33 33.39
CA GLY A 463 13.61 -13.41 34.11
C GLY A 463 12.91 -12.40 34.99
N GLN A 464 11.66 -12.04 34.65
CA GLN A 464 10.84 -11.10 35.45
C GLN A 464 9.98 -11.76 36.52
N LEU A 465 10.00 -13.11 36.64
CA LEU A 465 9.23 -13.82 37.68
C LEU A 465 9.59 -13.29 39.09
N ARG A 466 8.56 -13.09 39.88
CA ARG A 466 8.66 -12.80 41.31
C ARG A 466 8.59 -14.10 42.09
N THR A 467 9.02 -14.08 43.30
CA THR A 467 8.88 -15.23 44.22
C THR A 467 7.40 -15.60 44.46
N ALA A 468 6.52 -14.60 44.45
CA ALA A 468 5.06 -14.77 44.57
C ALA A 468 4.39 -15.40 43.34
N ASP A 469 5.03 -15.35 42.15
CA ASP A 469 4.50 -15.91 40.91
C ASP A 469 4.70 -17.44 40.83
N ILE A 470 5.40 -18.04 41.77
CA ILE A 470 5.49 -19.50 41.88
C ILE A 470 4.40 -19.95 42.84
N ARG A 471 3.30 -20.46 42.29
CA ARG A 471 2.10 -20.81 43.02
C ARG A 471 1.82 -22.32 42.99
N SER A 472 0.86 -22.76 43.80
CA SER A 472 0.37 -24.11 43.79
C SER A 472 -1.15 -24.11 43.86
N GLN A 473 -1.76 -24.97 43.09
CA GLN A 473 -3.21 -25.22 43.10
C GLN A 473 -3.44 -26.73 42.90
N ASP A 474 -4.22 -27.37 43.78
CA ASP A 474 -4.54 -28.80 43.72
C ASP A 474 -3.28 -29.69 43.60
N GLY A 475 -2.21 -29.36 44.34
CA GLY A 475 -0.92 -30.07 44.31
C GLY A 475 -0.05 -29.80 43.09
N ILE A 476 -0.52 -29.05 42.10
CA ILE A 476 0.23 -28.68 40.90
C ILE A 476 0.91 -27.33 41.11
N HIS A 477 2.26 -27.30 41.08
CA HIS A 477 3.01 -26.07 41.08
C HIS A 477 3.04 -25.46 39.69
N TYR A 478 2.94 -24.13 39.59
CA TYR A 478 2.96 -23.42 38.30
C TYR A 478 3.60 -22.04 38.39
N PHE A 479 4.13 -21.58 37.27
CA PHE A 479 4.52 -20.20 37.04
C PHE A 479 3.28 -19.40 36.67
N ASP A 480 2.89 -18.45 37.51
CA ASP A 480 1.80 -17.51 37.21
C ASP A 480 2.35 -16.37 36.35
N MET A 481 2.07 -16.44 35.06
CA MET A 481 2.40 -15.39 34.10
C MET A 481 1.18 -14.53 33.76
N GLU A 482 0.04 -14.69 34.44
CA GLU A 482 -1.19 -13.91 34.23
C GLU A 482 -1.14 -12.57 34.95
N THR A 483 -0.60 -12.57 36.17
CA THR A 483 -0.60 -11.41 37.04
C THR A 483 0.33 -10.32 36.49
N ILE A 484 -0.23 -9.13 36.26
CA ILE A 484 0.53 -7.91 35.96
C ILE A 484 0.66 -7.14 37.25
N ASP A 485 1.84 -6.60 37.51
CA ASP A 485 2.09 -5.71 38.61
C ASP A 485 2.69 -4.43 38.04
N ASP A 486 1.99 -3.31 38.26
CA ASP A 486 2.40 -1.97 37.82
C ASP A 486 3.03 -1.18 38.98
N THR A 487 3.34 -1.86 40.11
CA THR A 487 4.01 -1.21 41.25
C THR A 487 5.38 -0.69 40.80
N PRO A 488 5.73 0.58 41.05
CA PRO A 488 7.02 1.14 40.68
C PRO A 488 8.20 0.29 41.14
N GLY A 489 9.09 -0.08 40.22
CA GLY A 489 10.24 -0.95 40.45
C GLY A 489 9.95 -2.44 40.45
N GLN A 490 8.69 -2.84 40.35
CA GLN A 490 8.25 -4.24 40.29
C GLN A 490 7.46 -4.57 39.02
N GLU A 491 7.39 -3.64 38.07
CA GLU A 491 6.60 -3.77 36.86
C GLU A 491 6.91 -5.07 36.11
N THR A 492 5.84 -5.77 35.70
CA THR A 492 5.94 -6.94 34.84
C THR A 492 5.39 -6.61 33.47
N HIS A 493 6.24 -6.62 32.46
CA HIS A 493 5.82 -6.32 31.09
C HIS A 493 5.40 -7.60 30.36
N ARG A 494 4.11 -7.68 30.00
CA ARG A 494 3.58 -8.75 29.15
C ARG A 494 3.25 -8.17 27.76
N LYS A 495 3.94 -8.68 26.74
CA LYS A 495 3.90 -8.09 25.40
C LYS A 495 2.52 -8.23 24.71
N THR A 496 1.81 -9.33 24.97
CA THR A 496 0.54 -9.66 24.32
C THR A 496 -0.40 -10.32 25.32
N LYS A 497 -1.72 -10.35 25.02
CA LYS A 497 -2.73 -11.07 25.82
C LYS A 497 -2.38 -12.57 25.96
N SER A 498 -1.88 -13.19 24.90
CA SER A 498 -1.43 -14.59 24.86
C SER A 498 -0.20 -14.88 25.75
N SER A 499 0.53 -13.85 26.16
CA SER A 499 1.64 -14.01 27.13
C SER A 499 1.15 -14.22 28.56
N ARG A 500 -0.14 -13.96 28.85
CA ARG A 500 -0.76 -14.15 30.16
C ARG A 500 -1.29 -15.57 30.26
N ARG A 501 -0.67 -16.38 31.09
CA ARG A 501 -1.01 -17.79 31.20
C ARG A 501 -0.41 -18.43 32.45
N LYS A 502 -0.93 -19.58 32.86
CA LYS A 502 -0.33 -20.47 33.86
C LYS A 502 0.54 -21.52 33.16
N VAL A 503 1.77 -21.67 33.57
CA VAL A 503 2.68 -22.69 33.02
C VAL A 503 3.07 -23.64 34.15
N PRO A 504 2.65 -24.91 34.12
CA PRO A 504 2.98 -25.88 35.15
C PRO A 504 4.49 -26.06 35.31
N VAL A 505 4.93 -26.30 36.53
CA VAL A 505 6.32 -26.63 36.84
C VAL A 505 6.55 -28.12 36.59
N HIS A 506 7.45 -28.43 35.67
CA HIS A 506 7.80 -29.82 35.39
C HIS A 506 8.45 -30.47 36.61
N GLN A 507 8.08 -31.74 36.87
CA GLN A 507 8.59 -32.52 38.04
C GLN A 507 10.13 -32.52 38.13
N ARG A 508 10.82 -32.55 37.00
CA ARG A 508 12.27 -32.48 36.96
C ARG A 508 12.86 -31.18 37.55
N LEU A 509 12.20 -30.05 37.36
CA LEU A 509 12.62 -28.78 37.97
C LEU A 509 12.47 -28.81 39.49
N ILE A 510 11.42 -29.48 39.99
CA ILE A 510 11.17 -29.69 41.43
C ILE A 510 12.33 -30.54 42.03
N GLU A 511 12.64 -31.66 41.39
CA GLU A 511 13.74 -32.55 41.79
C GLU A 511 15.11 -31.87 41.73
N LEU A 512 15.34 -30.97 40.80
CA LEU A 512 16.54 -30.13 40.71
C LEU A 512 16.64 -29.08 41.82
N GLY A 513 15.59 -28.95 42.67
CA GLY A 513 15.57 -28.06 43.84
C GLY A 513 15.01 -26.66 43.55
N LEU A 514 14.20 -26.48 42.51
CA LEU A 514 13.62 -25.16 42.17
C LEU A 514 12.78 -24.62 43.34
N LEU A 515 11.91 -25.44 43.94
CA LEU A 515 11.07 -24.99 45.06
C LEU A 515 11.90 -24.62 46.30
N THR A 516 12.98 -25.35 46.57
CA THR A 516 13.95 -25.01 47.64
C THR A 516 14.62 -23.66 47.39
N TYR A 517 15.00 -23.39 46.13
CA TYR A 517 15.52 -22.09 45.72
C TYR A 517 14.50 -20.96 45.92
N VAL A 518 13.24 -21.18 45.48
CA VAL A 518 12.12 -20.23 45.68
C VAL A 518 11.92 -19.92 47.17
N ALA A 519 11.88 -20.97 48.00
CA ALA A 519 11.73 -20.82 49.45
C ALA A 519 12.90 -20.01 50.09
N ALA A 520 14.12 -20.26 49.63
CA ALA A 520 15.29 -19.49 50.10
C ALA A 520 15.19 -18.00 49.69
N GLN A 521 14.73 -17.69 48.48
CA GLN A 521 14.50 -16.29 48.05
C GLN A 521 13.37 -15.61 48.86
N ARG A 522 12.28 -16.33 49.13
CA ARG A 522 11.21 -15.84 50.02
C ARG A 522 11.68 -15.53 51.43
N LYS A 523 12.51 -16.42 51.98
CA LYS A 523 13.08 -16.27 53.35
C LYS A 523 13.94 -15.00 53.49
N VAL A 524 14.66 -14.60 52.45
CA VAL A 524 15.43 -13.36 52.44
C VAL A 524 14.65 -12.14 51.99
N GLY A 525 13.32 -12.25 51.79
CA GLY A 525 12.46 -11.15 51.39
C GLY A 525 12.63 -10.70 49.93
N ALA A 526 13.25 -11.53 49.09
CA ALA A 526 13.48 -11.15 47.71
C ALA A 526 12.14 -11.10 46.94
N VAL A 527 11.80 -9.95 46.36
CA VAL A 527 10.62 -9.78 45.53
C VAL A 527 10.77 -10.53 44.20
N ARG A 528 11.89 -10.33 43.51
CA ARG A 528 12.20 -11.02 42.26
C ARG A 528 12.85 -12.38 42.52
N LEU A 529 12.48 -13.37 41.71
CA LEU A 529 13.07 -14.72 41.79
C LEU A 529 14.58 -14.66 41.45
N PHE A 530 15.01 -13.75 40.60
CA PHE A 530 16.39 -13.55 40.18
C PHE A 530 16.87 -12.13 40.53
N PRO A 531 17.15 -11.80 41.79
CA PRO A 531 17.43 -10.44 42.25
C PRO A 531 18.70 -9.82 41.67
N LEU A 532 19.65 -10.64 41.18
CA LEU A 532 20.90 -10.18 40.60
C LEU A 532 20.83 -9.87 39.10
N LEU A 533 19.64 -9.97 38.48
CA LEU A 533 19.42 -9.49 37.12
C LEU A 533 19.22 -7.97 37.16
N THR A 534 20.06 -7.24 36.42
CA THR A 534 20.00 -5.77 36.38
C THR A 534 19.20 -5.30 35.15
N PRO A 535 18.12 -4.54 35.36
CA PRO A 535 17.34 -3.97 34.25
C PRO A 535 18.18 -3.02 33.38
N TYR A 536 17.97 -3.07 32.06
CA TYR A 536 18.56 -2.13 31.13
C TYR A 536 17.54 -1.80 30.03
N ARG A 537 17.17 -0.52 29.88
CA ARG A 537 16.16 -0.04 28.93
C ARG A 537 14.87 -0.87 28.97
N GLY A 538 14.29 -1.01 30.16
CA GLY A 538 13.05 -1.75 30.38
C GLY A 538 13.15 -3.29 30.23
N LYS A 539 14.34 -3.86 30.09
CA LYS A 539 14.55 -5.32 29.98
C LYS A 539 15.42 -5.84 31.11
N ILE A 540 14.86 -6.76 31.90
CA ILE A 540 15.54 -7.38 33.04
C ILE A 540 16.64 -8.33 32.57
N THR A 541 16.42 -9.06 31.49
CA THR A 541 17.33 -10.12 31.02
C THR A 541 18.35 -9.64 29.99
N HIS A 542 18.49 -8.33 29.73
CA HIS A 542 19.41 -7.82 28.72
C HIS A 542 20.87 -8.24 28.96
N GLY A 543 21.36 -8.03 30.17
CA GLY A 543 22.73 -8.43 30.57
C GLY A 543 22.94 -9.94 30.48
N PHE A 544 21.97 -10.71 30.98
CA PHE A 544 21.98 -12.16 30.88
C PHE A 544 22.01 -12.66 29.44
N SER A 545 21.15 -12.10 28.57
CA SER A 545 21.09 -12.50 27.16
C SER A 545 22.45 -12.33 26.45
N LYS A 546 23.14 -11.21 26.70
CA LYS A 546 24.50 -10.99 26.18
C LYS A 546 25.51 -11.97 26.76
N TRP A 547 25.43 -12.24 28.06
CA TRP A 547 26.28 -13.20 28.72
C TRP A 547 26.04 -14.62 28.17
N TRP A 548 24.76 -15.06 28.08
CA TRP A 548 24.39 -16.36 27.54
C TRP A 548 24.90 -16.55 26.11
N GLY A 549 24.71 -15.56 25.25
CA GLY A 549 25.19 -15.62 23.87
C GLY A 549 26.70 -15.82 23.76
N ARG A 550 27.50 -15.26 24.67
CA ARG A 550 28.97 -15.50 24.75
C ARG A 550 29.29 -16.85 25.40
N TYR A 551 28.55 -17.22 26.42
CA TYR A 551 28.78 -18.47 27.15
C TYR A 551 28.45 -19.70 26.31
N ALA A 552 27.25 -19.73 25.69
CA ALA A 552 26.80 -20.87 24.91
C ALA A 552 27.67 -21.13 23.67
N ARG A 553 28.21 -20.07 23.04
CA ARG A 553 29.12 -20.21 21.89
C ARG A 553 30.39 -21.00 22.16
N LYS A 554 30.74 -21.23 23.42
CA LYS A 554 31.88 -22.08 23.78
C LYS A 554 31.58 -23.57 23.61
N PHE A 555 30.32 -23.93 23.52
CA PHE A 555 29.84 -25.31 23.51
C PHE A 555 29.04 -25.66 22.27
N VAL A 556 28.43 -24.64 21.62
CA VAL A 556 27.53 -24.79 20.48
C VAL A 556 28.10 -24.01 19.30
N PRO A 557 28.17 -24.59 18.09
CA PRO A 557 28.69 -23.93 16.89
C PRO A 557 27.92 -22.64 16.55
N VAL A 558 28.65 -21.61 16.11
CA VAL A 558 28.09 -20.30 15.78
C VAL A 558 27.22 -20.37 14.51
N GLU A 559 27.61 -21.23 13.59
CA GLU A 559 26.99 -21.45 12.28
C GLU A 559 25.55 -21.96 12.39
N GLU A 560 25.23 -22.62 13.50
CA GLU A 560 23.89 -23.19 13.73
C GLU A 560 22.87 -22.16 14.25
N ASN A 561 23.22 -20.87 14.32
CA ASN A 561 22.32 -19.75 14.71
C ASN A 561 21.50 -19.97 15.99
N LYS A 562 22.05 -20.75 16.94
CA LYS A 562 21.38 -21.08 18.20
C LYS A 562 21.54 -19.96 19.23
N THR A 563 20.46 -19.66 19.91
CA THR A 563 20.35 -18.61 20.91
C THR A 563 19.62 -19.15 22.15
N PHE A 564 19.40 -18.32 23.19
CA PHE A 564 18.54 -18.74 24.31
C PHE A 564 17.14 -19.20 23.84
N HIS A 565 16.58 -18.55 22.79
CA HIS A 565 15.27 -18.93 22.24
C HIS A 565 15.24 -20.34 21.65
N SER A 566 16.39 -20.94 21.35
CA SER A 566 16.51 -22.32 20.86
C SER A 566 16.01 -23.38 21.86
N PHE A 567 15.94 -23.08 23.16
CA PHE A 567 15.27 -23.91 24.15
C PHE A 567 13.77 -24.02 23.82
N ARG A 568 13.13 -22.88 23.54
CA ARG A 568 11.71 -22.85 23.18
C ARG A 568 11.43 -23.59 21.86
N HIS A 569 12.31 -23.46 20.86
CA HIS A 569 12.21 -24.26 19.63
C HIS A 569 12.29 -25.75 19.93
N ARG A 570 13.20 -26.16 20.84
CA ARG A 570 13.32 -27.55 21.24
C ARG A 570 12.07 -28.08 21.94
N VAL A 571 11.46 -27.29 22.84
CA VAL A 571 10.19 -27.65 23.50
C VAL A 571 9.06 -27.77 22.46
N THR A 572 9.02 -26.86 21.48
CA THR A 572 8.05 -26.94 20.40
C THR A 572 8.19 -28.24 19.60
N ASP A 573 9.44 -28.65 19.30
CA ASP A 573 9.70 -29.90 18.59
C ASP A 573 9.32 -31.14 19.43
N GLN A 574 9.57 -31.11 20.73
CA GLN A 574 9.13 -32.19 21.63
C GLN A 574 7.60 -32.30 21.69
N PHE A 575 6.90 -31.18 21.81
CA PHE A 575 5.45 -31.18 21.75
C PHE A 575 4.90 -31.74 20.43
N ARG A 576 5.52 -31.38 19.31
CA ARG A 576 5.07 -31.86 17.98
C ARG A 576 5.37 -33.34 17.75
N ASN A 577 6.54 -33.81 18.17
CA ASN A 577 7.04 -35.11 17.74
C ASN A 577 6.94 -36.20 18.82
N GLN A 578 6.97 -35.83 20.12
CA GLN A 578 7.03 -36.78 21.23
C GLN A 578 5.80 -36.71 22.13
N ALA A 579 5.59 -35.59 22.80
CA ALA A 579 4.49 -35.44 23.77
C ALA A 579 3.11 -35.34 23.11
N LYS A 580 3.03 -34.78 21.91
CA LYS A 580 1.84 -34.66 21.06
C LYS A 580 0.55 -34.23 21.80
N PRO A 581 0.57 -33.19 22.64
CA PRO A 581 -0.65 -32.66 23.21
C PRO A 581 -1.55 -32.07 22.11
N LEU A 582 -2.82 -31.81 22.44
CA LEU A 582 -3.66 -31.03 21.53
C LEU A 582 -2.94 -29.75 21.12
N TYR A 583 -3.02 -29.36 19.84
CA TYR A 583 -2.32 -28.21 19.30
C TYR A 583 -2.61 -26.91 20.07
N ALA A 584 -3.88 -26.72 20.46
CA ALA A 584 -4.31 -25.58 21.26
C ALA A 584 -3.66 -25.55 22.66
N VAL A 585 -3.51 -26.72 23.33
CA VAL A 585 -2.81 -26.85 24.62
C VAL A 585 -1.33 -26.46 24.46
N MET A 586 -0.67 -26.94 23.39
CA MET A 586 0.70 -26.55 23.09
C MET A 586 0.83 -25.03 22.89
N GLN A 587 -0.11 -24.43 22.14
CA GLN A 587 -0.12 -22.99 21.91
C GLN A 587 -0.27 -22.20 23.20
N GLU A 588 -1.18 -22.63 24.10
CA GLU A 588 -1.39 -21.98 25.40
C GLU A 588 -0.17 -22.10 26.29
N VAL A 589 0.41 -23.30 26.47
CA VAL A 589 1.65 -23.47 27.27
C VAL A 589 2.76 -22.58 26.73
N LEU A 590 2.93 -22.52 25.42
CA LEU A 590 3.96 -21.69 24.79
C LEU A 590 3.60 -20.19 24.76
N GLY A 591 2.35 -19.80 24.87
CA GLY A 591 1.88 -18.42 24.72
C GLY A 591 2.08 -17.92 23.28
N HIS A 592 1.51 -18.66 22.33
CA HIS A 592 1.37 -18.23 20.95
C HIS A 592 0.03 -17.53 20.77
N ASP A 593 -0.02 -16.49 19.94
CA ASP A 593 -1.30 -15.91 19.52
C ASP A 593 -2.02 -16.93 18.63
N VAL A 594 -3.23 -17.29 19.02
CA VAL A 594 -4.09 -18.15 18.22
C VAL A 594 -4.94 -17.24 17.35
N SER A 595 -4.70 -17.27 16.05
CA SER A 595 -5.44 -16.45 15.06
C SER A 595 -6.83 -17.02 14.73
N ASP A 596 -7.28 -18.08 15.42
CA ASP A 596 -8.56 -18.70 15.17
C ASP A 596 -9.68 -17.99 15.96
N THR A 597 -10.80 -17.71 15.29
CA THR A 597 -11.99 -17.07 15.87
C THR A 597 -12.57 -17.88 17.03
N THR A 598 -12.39 -19.22 17.04
CA THR A 598 -12.88 -20.12 18.09
C THR A 598 -12.10 -19.99 19.40
N SER A 599 -10.83 -19.62 19.34
CA SER A 599 -9.96 -19.49 20.52
C SER A 599 -10.26 -18.25 21.38
N GLY A 600 -11.08 -17.32 20.87
CA GLY A 600 -11.59 -16.18 21.62
C GLY A 600 -12.74 -16.52 22.59
N TYR A 601 -13.33 -17.70 22.44
CA TYR A 601 -14.42 -18.19 23.27
C TYR A 601 -13.90 -19.24 24.27
N GLY A 602 -14.00 -18.97 25.57
CA GLY A 602 -13.61 -19.90 26.64
C GLY A 602 -12.60 -19.30 27.62
N SER A 603 -12.48 -19.96 28.78
CA SER A 603 -11.60 -19.56 29.90
C SER A 603 -10.16 -20.12 29.80
N GLY A 604 -9.77 -20.71 28.63
CA GLY A 604 -8.52 -21.47 28.50
C GLY A 604 -8.60 -22.91 29.02
N PHE A 605 -7.47 -23.63 28.99
CA PHE A 605 -7.40 -24.98 29.51
C PHE A 605 -7.19 -24.99 31.03
N ASP A 606 -7.72 -26.01 31.71
CA ASP A 606 -7.50 -26.20 33.12
C ASP A 606 -6.04 -26.58 33.44
N LEU A 607 -5.63 -26.34 34.69
CA LEU A 607 -4.27 -26.61 35.12
C LEU A 607 -3.85 -28.08 35.02
N PRO A 608 -4.68 -29.08 35.31
CA PRO A 608 -4.38 -30.50 35.08
C PRO A 608 -4.06 -30.83 33.62
N THR A 609 -4.82 -30.30 32.66
CA THR A 609 -4.58 -30.50 31.21
C THR A 609 -3.26 -29.90 30.78
N LEU A 610 -2.97 -28.66 31.19
CA LEU A 610 -1.68 -28.01 30.93
C LEU A 610 -0.52 -28.77 31.58
N ASN A 611 -0.74 -29.28 32.82
CA ASN A 611 0.26 -30.05 33.54
C ASN A 611 0.58 -31.37 32.83
N SER A 612 -0.43 -32.11 32.37
CA SER A 612 -0.21 -33.34 31.62
C SER A 612 0.70 -33.10 30.38
N ALA A 613 0.44 -32.03 29.65
CA ALA A 613 1.27 -31.68 28.51
C ALA A 613 2.73 -31.35 28.89
N VAL A 614 2.91 -30.57 29.96
CA VAL A 614 4.26 -30.18 30.40
C VAL A 614 5.02 -31.39 30.95
N GLN A 615 4.40 -32.26 31.76
CA GLN A 615 5.04 -33.45 32.32
C GLN A 615 5.45 -34.48 31.26
N ALA A 616 4.85 -34.43 30.06
CA ALA A 616 5.21 -35.30 28.93
C ALA A 616 6.54 -34.87 28.21
N LEU A 617 7.16 -33.77 28.61
CA LEU A 617 8.45 -33.36 28.07
C LEU A 617 9.56 -34.28 28.59
N ASP A 618 10.25 -34.98 27.69
CA ASP A 618 11.33 -35.90 28.01
C ASP A 618 12.56 -35.64 27.12
N TYR A 619 13.71 -35.53 27.75
CA TYR A 619 14.99 -35.30 27.06
C TYR A 619 15.80 -36.59 26.86
N GLY A 620 15.29 -37.73 27.27
CA GLY A 620 15.92 -39.02 27.13
C GLY A 620 17.04 -39.33 28.13
N PRO A 621 17.48 -40.59 28.21
CA PRO A 621 18.31 -41.09 29.31
C PRO A 621 19.68 -40.40 29.43
N LYS A 622 20.25 -39.95 28.32
CA LYS A 622 21.58 -39.26 28.36
C LYS A 622 21.48 -37.90 29.05
N ILE A 623 20.51 -37.09 28.66
CA ILE A 623 20.33 -35.75 29.26
C ILE A 623 19.87 -35.89 30.71
N GLU A 624 18.96 -36.83 30.97
CA GLU A 624 18.48 -37.16 32.33
C GLU A 624 19.63 -37.54 33.28
N LYS A 625 20.64 -38.33 32.84
CA LYS A 625 21.83 -38.66 33.61
C LYS A 625 22.59 -37.39 34.04
N HIS A 626 22.78 -36.43 33.13
CA HIS A 626 23.48 -35.20 33.47
C HIS A 626 22.67 -34.30 34.40
N LEU A 627 21.35 -34.25 34.26
CA LEU A 627 20.45 -33.51 35.15
C LEU A 627 20.50 -34.08 36.58
N ARG A 628 20.46 -35.42 36.74
CA ARG A 628 20.61 -36.07 38.04
C ARG A 628 21.98 -35.76 38.71
N ALA A 629 23.03 -35.68 37.94
CA ALA A 629 24.36 -35.31 38.47
C ALA A 629 24.39 -33.88 39.04
N ILE A 630 23.58 -32.94 38.45
CA ILE A 630 23.45 -31.57 38.96
C ILE A 630 22.81 -31.57 40.36
N VAL A 631 21.80 -32.38 40.61
CA VAL A 631 21.13 -32.54 41.91
C VAL A 631 22.11 -33.03 42.94
N SER A 632 22.89 -34.10 42.64
CA SER A 632 23.88 -34.69 43.55
C SER A 632 24.97 -33.70 43.95
N ALA A 633 25.40 -32.83 43.03
CA ALA A 633 26.42 -31.82 43.31
C ALA A 633 25.91 -30.66 44.19
N ALA A 634 24.60 -30.43 44.22
CA ALA A 634 23.93 -29.38 44.99
C ALA A 634 23.63 -29.80 46.46
N ALA A 635 23.68 -31.08 46.78
CA ALA A 635 23.54 -31.55 48.15
C ALA A 635 24.70 -31.00 48.99
N PRO A 636 24.45 -30.39 50.17
CA PRO A 636 25.51 -29.91 51.02
C PRO A 636 26.43 -31.10 51.37
N ARG A 637 27.71 -31.00 50.98
CA ARG A 637 28.73 -31.91 51.51
C ARG A 637 28.69 -31.77 53.03
N GLN A 638 28.10 -32.74 53.71
CA GLN A 638 28.35 -32.86 55.16
C GLN A 638 29.84 -32.92 55.34
N ARG A 639 30.44 -31.81 55.87
CA ARG A 639 31.80 -31.85 56.38
C ARG A 639 31.79 -32.83 57.52
N ARG A 640 32.44 -33.97 57.34
CA ARG A 640 32.88 -34.84 58.46
C ARG A 640 33.95 -34.12 59.20
#